data_9ebb31c244b4b69281ea72780aebc9e2
#
_entry.id   9ebb31c244b4b69281ea72780aebc9e2
#
_cell.length_a   1.000
_cell.length_b   1.000
_cell.length_c   1.000
_cell.angle_alpha   90.00
_cell.angle_beta   90.00
_cell.angle_gamma   90.00
#
_symmetry.space_group_name_H-M   'P 1'
#
loop_
_entity.id
_entity.type
_entity.pdbx_description
1 polymer ?
#
loop_
_entity_poly.entity_id
_entity_poly.type
_entity_poly.pdbx_seq_one_letter_code
_entity_poly.pdbx_strand_id
1 'polypeptide(L)'
;MADTQVKKLVIVESPAKAKTIEKYLGEGFVVQASVGHIRDLPQRAAEVPKEFKKNKWASLGIDIENDFEPLYVVDSAKQSRVNDLKKELIEADELILATDEDREGEAIAWHLLEVLRPKVPVKRMVFNEITKEAIQNAVNNTRDIDQNLVDAQESRRLIDRLYGYQVSPILWKKVGRGLSAGRVQSVAVRLVVEKERERIAFKAADYWDIDAVFDPGSFEAKLFSVDGKRIAQGQDFDDKGNLTKSDVVLLTENDVTEIVNGLKDAKFEVTDVSSRPYSRKPEAPFMTSTLQREASNKYGWSAKRTMRTAQGLYERGFITYMRTDSTTLSESALNAARNQARELFGADHVSSEPRRYERKVKNAQEAHEAVRPAGDVFKTPAELSSELKSDDFTLYEMIWRRTVASQMVDAKGTTSTVKISGKTNNGKVIEFSASGTVIEFLGYKAAYESGETDEADEAEEKRLPSLKKSDVLNAKEIKPTGHQTTPPARFTEASLVKELEARGIGRPSTYASILGTIVDRGYILRKGRALVPSWTAFAVIRLLEEFFTNLVDYAFTARMEEELDLVAAGQLQRSQALRDFYFGPEDLSAKGLVTLLEQLPDIDARGNSTFEVADSGISVRVGKYGPYLERGEERASIPPDVAPDELTPERALAILTAPSTDRELGVHPETGLTIMVKTGRYGPYFTEVLPEDSTEKPRTASLLKSMEPSTVTLDDALKLFALPRVIGIDPSDNLEITAQNGRYGPYMTKGKDSRSLDTEEQIFTINLEEALAKYALPKTRRGAVVKPPLREVGLDPSTQLMMVIKEGRFGPYVTDGETNASLRVGDDIPTMSIERASELLSDRRARGPVEKKRKKTAKKTTAKKTSKKKSKKSEVEEQANDEVSV
;
A
#
# COMPACT_ATOMS: atom_id res chain seq x y z
N MET A 1 55.12 -23.40 5.96
CA MET A 1 54.32 -22.77 4.94
C MET A 1 53.08 -22.25 5.67
N ALA A 2 52.89 -20.93 5.77
CA ALA A 2 51.67 -20.41 6.34
C ALA A 2 50.51 -20.85 5.45
N ASP A 3 49.52 -21.52 6.04
CA ASP A 3 48.25 -21.84 5.37
C ASP A 3 47.66 -20.53 4.93
N THR A 4 47.81 -20.18 3.65
CA THR A 4 47.16 -19.01 3.07
C THR A 4 45.66 -19.34 3.02
N GLN A 5 44.92 -18.88 4.01
CA GLN A 5 43.48 -19.05 4.12
C GLN A 5 42.83 -18.47 2.86
N VAL A 6 42.14 -19.31 2.08
CA VAL A 6 41.44 -18.91 0.84
C VAL A 6 40.42 -17.85 1.17
N LYS A 7 40.58 -16.65 0.59
CA LYS A 7 39.66 -15.51 0.79
C LYS A 7 38.54 -15.54 -0.23
N LYS A 8 37.29 -15.73 0.20
CA LYS A 8 36.12 -15.75 -0.67
C LYS A 8 35.30 -14.48 -0.51
N LEU A 9 35.05 -13.80 -1.62
CA LEU A 9 34.18 -12.64 -1.66
C LEU A 9 32.71 -13.06 -1.95
N VAL A 10 31.82 -12.80 -1.04
CA VAL A 10 30.39 -13.06 -1.18
C VAL A 10 29.66 -11.73 -1.44
N ILE A 11 28.91 -11.61 -2.52
CA ILE A 11 28.13 -10.40 -2.84
C ILE A 11 26.63 -10.70 -2.75
N VAL A 12 25.93 -9.92 -1.92
CA VAL A 12 24.48 -9.94 -1.72
C VAL A 12 23.86 -8.62 -2.13
N GLU A 13 22.52 -8.50 -2.17
CA GLU A 13 21.85 -7.26 -2.62
C GLU A 13 21.82 -6.17 -1.55
N SER A 14 21.69 -6.52 -0.27
CA SER A 14 21.45 -5.55 0.79
C SER A 14 22.45 -5.64 1.95
N PRO A 15 22.76 -4.50 2.60
CA PRO A 15 23.63 -4.47 3.79
C PRO A 15 23.06 -5.26 4.98
N ALA A 16 21.75 -5.43 5.06
CA ALA A 16 21.11 -6.23 6.12
C ALA A 16 21.42 -7.71 5.93
N LYS A 17 21.24 -8.23 4.70
CA LYS A 17 21.65 -9.59 4.34
C LYS A 17 23.13 -9.83 4.58
N ALA A 18 23.99 -8.91 4.13
CA ALA A 18 25.44 -9.05 4.32
C ALA A 18 25.78 -9.27 5.79
N LYS A 19 25.22 -8.44 6.67
CA LYS A 19 25.43 -8.54 8.11
C LYS A 19 24.93 -9.85 8.73
N THR A 20 23.82 -10.39 8.22
CA THR A 20 23.24 -11.64 8.73
C THR A 20 24.03 -12.85 8.24
N ILE A 21 24.36 -12.90 6.95
CA ILE A 21 25.06 -14.02 6.31
C ILE A 21 26.53 -14.11 6.79
N GLU A 22 27.22 -12.98 6.96
CA GLU A 22 28.60 -12.92 7.47
C GLU A 22 28.76 -13.69 8.80
N LYS A 23 27.75 -13.60 9.68
CA LYS A 23 27.76 -14.32 10.97
C LYS A 23 27.72 -15.85 10.83
N TYR A 24 27.18 -16.37 9.72
CA TYR A 24 26.96 -17.79 9.50
C TYR A 24 28.04 -18.45 8.68
N LEU A 25 28.75 -17.69 7.84
CA LEU A 25 29.81 -18.20 6.98
C LEU A 25 31.16 -18.35 7.72
N GLY A 26 31.46 -17.49 8.69
CA GLY A 26 32.68 -17.57 9.49
C GLY A 26 33.94 -17.03 8.81
N GLU A 27 35.13 -17.49 9.26
CA GLU A 27 36.40 -17.01 8.76
C GLU A 27 36.66 -17.43 7.32
N GLY A 28 37.39 -16.62 6.56
CA GLY A 28 37.70 -16.86 5.15
C GLY A 28 36.68 -16.24 4.17
N PHE A 29 35.51 -15.78 4.66
CA PHE A 29 34.51 -15.11 3.84
C PHE A 29 34.46 -13.62 4.13
N VAL A 30 34.40 -12.82 3.07
CA VAL A 30 34.13 -11.36 3.11
C VAL A 30 32.80 -11.12 2.46
N VAL A 31 31.79 -10.68 3.22
CA VAL A 31 30.44 -10.47 2.70
C VAL A 31 30.21 -8.98 2.42
N GLN A 32 29.85 -8.67 1.19
CA GLN A 32 29.63 -7.30 0.71
C GLN A 32 28.24 -7.17 0.08
N ALA A 33 27.67 -5.96 0.08
CA ALA A 33 26.37 -5.71 -0.54
C ALA A 33 26.52 -4.89 -1.82
N SER A 34 25.83 -5.25 -2.91
CA SER A 34 25.73 -4.43 -4.13
C SER A 34 24.84 -3.21 -3.95
N VAL A 35 23.95 -3.25 -2.96
CA VAL A 35 22.88 -2.25 -2.74
C VAL A 35 21.91 -2.21 -3.93
N GLY A 36 21.43 -3.38 -4.36
CA GLY A 36 20.55 -3.57 -5.51
C GLY A 36 21.29 -3.57 -6.86
N HIS A 37 20.59 -3.26 -7.93
CA HIS A 37 21.13 -3.17 -9.29
C HIS A 37 22.26 -2.13 -9.37
N ILE A 38 23.33 -2.47 -10.09
CA ILE A 38 24.49 -1.59 -10.28
C ILE A 38 24.52 -0.94 -11.67
N ARG A 39 23.83 -1.50 -12.66
CA ARG A 39 23.65 -0.96 -14.00
C ARG A 39 22.22 -1.12 -14.49
N ASP A 40 21.79 -0.27 -15.39
CA ASP A 40 20.48 -0.30 -16.04
C ASP A 40 20.56 0.35 -17.41
N LEU A 41 19.46 0.32 -18.19
CA LEU A 41 19.32 1.10 -19.41
C LEU A 41 19.39 2.61 -19.09
N PRO A 42 19.97 3.45 -19.97
CA PRO A 42 20.07 4.88 -19.72
C PRO A 42 18.72 5.51 -19.40
N GLN A 43 18.64 6.27 -18.33
CA GLN A 43 17.43 6.98 -17.93
C GLN A 43 17.35 8.39 -18.58
N ARG A 44 18.50 8.93 -18.97
CA ARG A 44 18.63 10.28 -19.53
C ARG A 44 19.66 10.27 -20.66
N ALA A 45 19.48 11.14 -21.64
CA ALA A 45 20.42 11.30 -22.74
C ALA A 45 21.87 11.60 -22.30
N ALA A 46 22.05 12.19 -21.12
CA ALA A 46 23.36 12.45 -20.54
C ALA A 46 24.14 11.18 -20.17
N GLU A 47 23.44 10.09 -19.85
CA GLU A 47 24.00 8.81 -19.43
C GLU A 47 24.44 7.95 -20.62
N VAL A 48 23.97 8.27 -21.83
CA VAL A 48 24.37 7.58 -23.06
C VAL A 48 25.83 7.86 -23.37
N PRO A 49 26.69 6.83 -23.55
CA PRO A 49 28.08 7.00 -23.94
C PRO A 49 28.21 7.77 -25.25
N LYS A 50 29.30 8.54 -25.41
CA LYS A 50 29.51 9.46 -26.54
C LYS A 50 29.43 8.76 -27.89
N GLU A 51 29.96 7.54 -28.00
CA GLU A 51 29.97 6.70 -29.20
C GLU A 51 28.55 6.36 -29.68
N PHE A 52 27.56 6.19 -28.79
CA PHE A 52 26.20 5.81 -29.15
C PHE A 52 25.24 6.99 -29.31
N LYS A 53 25.64 8.23 -28.94
CA LYS A 53 24.73 9.41 -28.97
C LYS A 53 24.12 9.73 -30.32
N LYS A 54 24.76 9.30 -31.41
CA LYS A 54 24.30 9.54 -32.77
C LYS A 54 23.32 8.48 -33.30
N ASN A 55 23.20 7.36 -32.57
CA ASN A 55 22.31 6.27 -32.99
C ASN A 55 20.86 6.66 -32.67
N LYS A 56 19.94 6.35 -33.59
CA LYS A 56 18.51 6.63 -33.45
C LYS A 56 17.90 5.98 -32.18
N TRP A 57 18.42 4.83 -31.80
CA TRP A 57 17.97 4.07 -30.65
C TRP A 57 18.64 4.50 -29.31
N ALA A 58 19.53 5.46 -29.32
CA ALA A 58 20.32 5.86 -28.14
C ALA A 58 19.45 6.32 -26.97
N SER A 59 18.36 7.05 -27.24
CA SER A 59 17.41 7.48 -26.20
C SER A 59 16.60 6.34 -25.62
N LEU A 60 16.32 5.32 -26.43
CA LEU A 60 15.64 4.09 -26.00
C LEU A 60 16.58 3.18 -25.22
N GLY A 61 17.86 3.18 -25.59
CA GLY A 61 18.88 2.30 -25.01
C GLY A 61 18.76 0.85 -25.47
N ILE A 62 18.12 0.59 -26.60
CA ILE A 62 17.90 -0.75 -27.18
C ILE A 62 18.15 -0.66 -28.69
N ASP A 63 19.09 -1.45 -29.18
CA ASP A 63 19.36 -1.58 -30.61
C ASP A 63 18.44 -2.66 -31.22
N ILE A 64 17.31 -2.19 -31.75
CA ILE A 64 16.25 -3.06 -32.28
C ILE A 64 16.72 -3.84 -33.52
N GLU A 65 17.55 -3.19 -34.38
CA GLU A 65 18.06 -3.79 -35.60
C GLU A 65 19.10 -4.88 -35.34
N ASN A 66 19.78 -4.80 -34.18
CA ASN A 66 20.77 -5.77 -33.73
C ASN A 66 20.20 -6.65 -32.63
N ASP A 67 19.09 -7.36 -32.92
CA ASP A 67 18.43 -8.34 -32.06
C ASP A 67 18.11 -7.83 -30.66
N PHE A 68 17.65 -6.57 -30.55
CA PHE A 68 17.29 -5.90 -29.31
C PHE A 68 18.43 -5.79 -28.29
N GLU A 69 19.67 -5.63 -28.77
CA GLU A 69 20.85 -5.51 -27.91
C GLU A 69 20.71 -4.30 -26.96
N PRO A 70 20.74 -4.52 -25.61
CA PRO A 70 20.58 -3.44 -24.65
C PRO A 70 21.87 -2.68 -24.40
N LEU A 71 21.75 -1.35 -24.33
CA LEU A 71 22.84 -0.49 -23.87
C LEU A 71 22.76 -0.35 -22.34
N TYR A 72 23.54 -1.14 -21.62
CA TYR A 72 23.63 -0.99 -20.17
C TYR A 72 24.68 0.01 -19.74
N VAL A 73 24.32 0.88 -18.80
CA VAL A 73 25.21 1.88 -18.20
C VAL A 73 25.24 1.67 -16.66
N VAL A 74 26.41 1.90 -16.07
CA VAL A 74 26.54 1.90 -14.61
C VAL A 74 25.94 3.20 -14.08
N ASP A 75 25.00 3.11 -13.14
CA ASP A 75 24.45 4.28 -12.47
C ASP A 75 25.57 5.07 -11.77
N SER A 76 25.63 6.36 -12.04
CA SER A 76 26.64 7.26 -11.47
C SER A 76 26.65 7.25 -9.93
N ALA A 77 25.47 7.08 -9.31
CA ALA A 77 25.34 6.94 -7.86
C ALA A 77 25.94 5.63 -7.32
N LYS A 78 26.08 4.61 -8.16
CA LYS A 78 26.63 3.29 -7.82
C LYS A 78 28.13 3.15 -8.13
N GLN A 79 28.71 4.09 -8.86
CA GLN A 79 30.13 4.01 -9.31
C GLN A 79 31.10 3.82 -8.14
N SER A 80 30.90 4.52 -7.04
CA SER A 80 31.75 4.34 -5.83
C SER A 80 31.65 2.93 -5.30
N ARG A 81 30.43 2.37 -5.25
CA ARG A 81 30.20 1.01 -4.74
C ARG A 81 30.83 -0.04 -5.65
N VAL A 82 30.70 0.12 -6.96
CA VAL A 82 31.38 -0.76 -7.94
C VAL A 82 32.89 -0.73 -7.74
N ASN A 83 33.46 0.43 -7.52
CA ASN A 83 34.90 0.55 -7.28
C ASN A 83 35.34 -0.14 -5.97
N ASP A 84 34.53 -0.06 -4.91
CA ASP A 84 34.81 -0.76 -3.65
C ASP A 84 34.75 -2.27 -3.83
N LEU A 85 33.72 -2.79 -4.53
CA LEU A 85 33.62 -4.23 -4.85
C LEU A 85 34.80 -4.72 -5.70
N LYS A 86 35.28 -3.91 -6.67
CA LYS A 86 36.46 -4.25 -7.45
C LYS A 86 37.73 -4.33 -6.63
N LYS A 87 37.90 -3.49 -5.61
CA LYS A 87 39.06 -3.57 -4.68
C LYS A 87 39.04 -4.86 -3.86
N GLU A 88 37.88 -5.19 -3.28
CA GLU A 88 37.71 -6.45 -2.52
C GLU A 88 37.95 -7.68 -3.40
N LEU A 89 37.51 -7.63 -4.66
CA LEU A 89 37.68 -8.74 -5.61
C LEU A 89 39.14 -9.00 -5.98
N ILE A 90 40.00 -7.97 -6.01
CA ILE A 90 41.44 -8.11 -6.29
C ILE A 90 42.12 -9.00 -5.23
N GLU A 91 41.66 -8.96 -3.98
CA GLU A 91 42.18 -9.70 -2.85
C GLU A 91 41.49 -11.06 -2.65
N ALA A 92 40.49 -11.40 -3.44
CA ALA A 92 39.72 -12.63 -3.29
C ALA A 92 40.24 -13.73 -4.23
N ASP A 93 40.20 -14.97 -3.77
CA ASP A 93 40.49 -16.17 -4.54
C ASP A 93 39.30 -16.78 -5.25
N GLU A 94 38.07 -16.43 -4.78
CA GLU A 94 36.78 -16.89 -5.32
C GLU A 94 35.70 -15.82 -5.13
N LEU A 95 34.83 -15.68 -6.11
CA LEU A 95 33.63 -14.82 -6.04
C LEU A 95 32.39 -15.67 -5.91
N ILE A 96 31.57 -15.41 -4.90
CA ILE A 96 30.27 -16.03 -4.71
C ILE A 96 29.17 -14.96 -4.84
N LEU A 97 28.26 -15.14 -5.79
CA LEU A 97 27.11 -14.28 -6.00
C LEU A 97 25.90 -14.86 -5.26
N ALA A 98 25.48 -14.21 -4.17
CA ALA A 98 24.48 -14.70 -3.20
C ALA A 98 23.25 -13.78 -3.16
N THR A 99 22.76 -13.39 -4.34
CA THR A 99 21.53 -12.61 -4.53
C THR A 99 20.30 -13.49 -4.38
N ASP A 100 19.09 -12.87 -4.28
CA ASP A 100 17.83 -13.60 -4.09
C ASP A 100 17.60 -14.71 -5.14
N GLU A 101 16.80 -15.68 -4.78
CA GLU A 101 16.42 -16.81 -5.62
C GLU A 101 15.24 -16.47 -6.54
N ASP A 102 15.31 -15.32 -7.22
CA ASP A 102 14.35 -14.96 -8.25
C ASP A 102 15.06 -14.41 -9.49
N ARG A 103 14.30 -14.19 -10.57
CA ARG A 103 14.83 -13.64 -11.84
C ARG A 103 15.56 -12.31 -11.64
N GLU A 104 15.09 -11.47 -10.70
CA GLU A 104 15.70 -10.16 -10.39
C GLU A 104 17.07 -10.36 -9.73
N GLY A 105 17.16 -11.29 -8.77
CA GLY A 105 18.42 -11.66 -8.12
C GLY A 105 19.43 -12.29 -9.09
N GLU A 106 18.95 -13.14 -10.00
CA GLU A 106 19.82 -13.76 -11.03
C GLU A 106 20.37 -12.70 -12.00
N ALA A 107 19.53 -11.74 -12.42
CA ALA A 107 19.97 -10.62 -13.26
C ALA A 107 20.95 -9.69 -12.53
N ILE A 108 20.75 -9.45 -11.23
CA ILE A 108 21.71 -8.68 -10.42
C ILE A 108 23.07 -9.40 -10.38
N ALA A 109 23.08 -10.73 -10.18
CA ALA A 109 24.28 -11.55 -10.20
C ALA A 109 25.01 -11.45 -11.54
N TRP A 110 24.29 -11.59 -12.65
CA TRP A 110 24.83 -11.44 -13.99
C TRP A 110 25.37 -10.03 -14.25
N HIS A 111 24.65 -8.98 -13.86
CA HIS A 111 25.12 -7.60 -13.99
C HIS A 111 26.40 -7.34 -13.18
N LEU A 112 26.55 -7.96 -12.00
CA LEU A 112 27.78 -7.90 -11.20
C LEU A 112 28.94 -8.56 -11.94
N LEU A 113 28.70 -9.76 -12.50
CA LEU A 113 29.72 -10.47 -13.29
C LEU A 113 30.24 -9.62 -14.44
N GLU A 114 29.34 -9.04 -15.24
CA GLU A 114 29.67 -8.21 -16.39
C GLU A 114 30.46 -6.94 -16.04
N VAL A 115 30.13 -6.29 -14.91
CA VAL A 115 30.78 -5.03 -14.50
C VAL A 115 32.10 -5.29 -13.78
N LEU A 116 32.17 -6.33 -12.95
CA LEU A 116 33.34 -6.64 -12.13
C LEU A 116 34.40 -7.36 -12.94
N ARG A 117 34.03 -8.20 -13.94
CA ARG A 117 34.90 -9.00 -14.81
C ARG A 117 35.95 -9.77 -13.99
N PRO A 118 35.52 -10.67 -13.07
CA PRO A 118 36.41 -11.40 -12.20
C PRO A 118 37.38 -12.29 -12.99
N LYS A 119 38.60 -12.42 -12.48
CA LYS A 119 39.61 -13.38 -12.99
C LYS A 119 39.70 -14.63 -12.14
N VAL A 120 38.92 -14.68 -11.05
CA VAL A 120 38.82 -15.80 -10.12
C VAL A 120 37.58 -16.65 -10.45
N PRO A 121 37.48 -17.90 -9.96
CA PRO A 121 36.28 -18.69 -10.11
C PRO A 121 35.04 -17.95 -9.55
N VAL A 122 33.92 -18.07 -10.26
CA VAL A 122 32.65 -17.47 -9.87
C VAL A 122 31.64 -18.57 -9.60
N LYS A 123 30.88 -18.43 -8.52
CA LYS A 123 29.83 -19.37 -8.14
C LYS A 123 28.54 -18.60 -7.78
N ARG A 124 27.41 -19.21 -8.04
CA ARG A 124 26.09 -18.74 -7.66
C ARG A 124 25.62 -19.53 -6.43
N MET A 125 25.28 -18.84 -5.36
CA MET A 125 24.72 -19.37 -4.13
C MET A 125 23.27 -18.93 -3.99
N VAL A 126 22.34 -19.88 -3.83
CA VAL A 126 20.90 -19.63 -3.69
C VAL A 126 20.38 -20.23 -2.38
N PHE A 127 19.41 -19.55 -1.77
CA PHE A 127 18.77 -19.96 -0.52
C PHE A 127 17.40 -19.28 -0.38
N ASN A 128 16.43 -20.01 0.13
CA ASN A 128 15.07 -19.52 0.37
C ASN A 128 14.88 -18.92 1.78
N GLU A 129 15.82 -19.12 2.69
CA GLU A 129 15.83 -18.53 4.04
C GLU A 129 17.25 -18.23 4.51
N ILE A 130 17.37 -17.29 5.46
CA ILE A 130 18.68 -16.87 5.98
C ILE A 130 18.84 -17.41 7.39
N THR A 131 18.94 -18.74 7.51
CA THR A 131 19.33 -19.47 8.72
C THR A 131 20.77 -19.97 8.60
N LYS A 132 21.36 -20.35 9.73
CA LYS A 132 22.73 -20.86 9.72
C LYS A 132 22.86 -22.12 8.85
N GLU A 133 21.92 -23.05 9.03
CA GLU A 133 21.86 -24.33 8.34
C GLU A 133 21.64 -24.11 6.82
N ALA A 134 20.69 -23.25 6.43
CA ALA A 134 20.41 -22.97 5.03
C ALA A 134 21.63 -22.33 4.33
N ILE A 135 22.27 -21.35 4.98
CA ILE A 135 23.45 -20.66 4.42
C ILE A 135 24.66 -21.61 4.30
N GLN A 136 24.91 -22.47 5.31
CA GLN A 136 25.97 -23.45 5.23
C GLN A 136 25.72 -24.54 4.18
N ASN A 137 24.46 -24.94 4.00
CA ASN A 137 24.07 -25.84 2.92
C ASN A 137 24.24 -25.18 1.54
N ALA A 138 23.79 -23.94 1.39
CA ALA A 138 23.85 -23.20 0.13
C ALA A 138 25.30 -22.95 -0.34
N VAL A 139 26.23 -22.65 0.57
CA VAL A 139 27.65 -22.44 0.21
C VAL A 139 28.33 -23.73 -0.26
N ASN A 140 27.85 -24.87 0.20
CA ASN A 140 28.36 -26.20 -0.22
C ASN A 140 27.69 -26.72 -1.51
N ASN A 141 26.56 -26.17 -1.89
CA ASN A 141 25.76 -26.56 -3.05
C ASN A 141 25.58 -25.39 -4.03
N THR A 142 26.68 -24.77 -4.42
CA THR A 142 26.70 -23.68 -5.38
C THR A 142 26.48 -24.18 -6.82
N ARG A 143 25.93 -23.33 -7.69
CA ARG A 143 25.73 -23.57 -9.12
C ARG A 143 26.31 -22.46 -9.99
N ASP A 144 26.20 -22.57 -11.27
CA ASP A 144 26.43 -21.47 -12.22
C ASP A 144 25.22 -20.52 -12.28
N ILE A 145 25.42 -19.33 -12.87
CA ILE A 145 24.32 -18.42 -13.18
C ILE A 145 23.37 -19.08 -14.17
N ASP A 146 22.07 -19.01 -13.91
CA ASP A 146 21.03 -19.49 -14.81
C ASP A 146 20.73 -18.41 -15.87
N GLN A 147 21.24 -18.64 -17.08
CA GLN A 147 21.10 -17.69 -18.17
C GLN A 147 19.63 -17.52 -18.60
N ASN A 148 18.81 -18.55 -18.50
CA ASN A 148 17.40 -18.46 -18.87
C ASN A 148 16.62 -17.50 -17.94
N LEU A 149 16.94 -17.52 -16.64
CA LEU A 149 16.36 -16.58 -15.67
C LEU A 149 16.83 -15.14 -15.95
N VAL A 150 18.08 -14.94 -16.32
CA VAL A 150 18.62 -13.64 -16.74
C VAL A 150 17.90 -13.15 -17.99
N ASP A 151 17.76 -14.00 -19.01
CA ASP A 151 17.11 -13.69 -20.28
C ASP A 151 15.63 -13.32 -20.08
N ALA A 152 14.94 -14.01 -19.19
CA ALA A 152 13.55 -13.70 -18.83
C ALA A 152 13.40 -12.34 -18.14
N GLN A 153 14.28 -12.01 -17.22
CA GLN A 153 14.29 -10.70 -16.57
C GLN A 153 14.67 -9.59 -17.55
N GLU A 154 15.67 -9.82 -18.38
CA GLU A 154 16.09 -8.88 -19.43
C GLU A 154 14.98 -8.66 -20.45
N SER A 155 14.32 -9.72 -20.94
CA SER A 155 13.15 -9.62 -21.82
C SER A 155 12.06 -8.74 -21.20
N ARG A 156 11.71 -8.98 -19.94
CA ARG A 156 10.75 -8.15 -19.20
C ARG A 156 11.19 -6.68 -19.18
N ARG A 157 12.45 -6.44 -18.85
CA ARG A 157 13.00 -5.08 -18.75
C ARG A 157 12.96 -4.35 -20.09
N LEU A 158 13.28 -5.04 -21.19
CA LEU A 158 13.28 -4.48 -22.54
C LEU A 158 11.85 -4.23 -23.03
N ILE A 159 10.93 -5.16 -22.85
CA ILE A 159 9.51 -5.00 -23.20
C ILE A 159 8.91 -3.80 -22.45
N ASP A 160 9.12 -3.70 -21.15
CA ASP A 160 8.61 -2.58 -20.35
C ASP A 160 9.22 -1.24 -20.79
N ARG A 161 10.47 -1.24 -21.24
CA ARG A 161 11.14 -0.07 -21.82
C ARG A 161 10.57 0.31 -23.18
N LEU A 162 10.44 -0.64 -24.11
CA LEU A 162 9.85 -0.43 -25.44
C LEU A 162 8.43 0.13 -25.31
N TYR A 163 7.59 -0.51 -24.48
CA TYR A 163 6.23 -0.08 -24.22
C TYR A 163 6.19 1.34 -23.60
N GLY A 164 6.89 1.53 -22.50
CA GLY A 164 6.79 2.76 -21.71
C GLY A 164 7.31 3.99 -22.46
N TYR A 165 8.42 3.86 -23.16
CA TYR A 165 9.07 5.00 -23.83
C TYR A 165 8.42 5.37 -25.18
N GLN A 166 7.70 4.45 -25.80
CA GLN A 166 7.04 4.72 -27.08
C GLN A 166 5.56 5.14 -26.88
N VAL A 167 4.86 4.59 -25.91
CA VAL A 167 3.43 4.92 -25.65
C VAL A 167 3.26 6.14 -24.73
N SER A 168 4.10 6.30 -23.70
CA SER A 168 3.94 7.42 -22.74
C SER A 168 4.01 8.81 -23.39
N PRO A 169 4.88 9.09 -24.41
CA PRO A 169 4.87 10.36 -25.10
C PRO A 169 3.55 10.71 -25.78
N ILE A 170 2.80 9.71 -26.25
CA ILE A 170 1.47 9.90 -26.83
C ILE A 170 0.50 10.38 -25.75
N LEU A 171 0.53 9.76 -24.57
CA LEU A 171 -0.25 10.21 -23.42
C LEU A 171 0.09 11.65 -23.02
N TRP A 172 1.37 12.04 -23.10
CA TRP A 172 1.78 13.41 -22.77
C TRP A 172 1.22 14.44 -23.74
N LYS A 173 1.17 14.10 -25.03
CA LYS A 173 0.65 14.99 -26.08
C LYS A 173 -0.88 15.07 -26.06
N LYS A 174 -1.56 13.95 -25.76
CA LYS A 174 -3.00 13.82 -25.99
C LYS A 174 -3.84 13.86 -24.71
N VAL A 175 -3.26 13.58 -23.53
CA VAL A 175 -3.97 13.62 -22.24
C VAL A 175 -3.31 14.59 -21.26
N GLY A 176 -2.01 14.38 -20.90
CA GLY A 176 -1.35 15.24 -19.92
C GLY A 176 0.09 14.84 -19.61
N ARG A 177 0.94 15.81 -19.29
CA ARG A 177 2.37 15.59 -18.98
C ARG A 177 2.55 14.76 -17.69
N GLY A 178 3.59 13.94 -17.67
CA GLY A 178 3.98 13.13 -16.50
C GLY A 178 3.19 11.83 -16.34
N LEU A 179 2.27 11.53 -17.24
CA LEU A 179 1.57 10.25 -17.31
C LEU A 179 2.52 9.17 -17.84
N SER A 180 2.25 7.92 -17.52
CA SER A 180 3.02 6.78 -18.04
C SER A 180 2.09 5.64 -18.43
N ALA A 181 2.40 5.02 -19.56
CA ALA A 181 1.85 3.73 -19.91
C ALA A 181 2.82 2.62 -19.46
N GLY A 182 2.29 1.49 -19.08
CA GLY A 182 3.07 0.31 -18.71
C GLY A 182 2.23 -0.93 -18.86
N ARG A 183 2.82 -2.01 -19.32
CA ARG A 183 2.15 -3.24 -19.72
C ARG A 183 1.14 -3.76 -18.68
N VAL A 184 1.56 -3.97 -17.44
CA VAL A 184 0.68 -4.45 -16.36
C VAL A 184 -0.03 -3.28 -15.65
N GLN A 185 0.63 -2.14 -15.52
CA GLN A 185 0.09 -0.93 -14.91
C GLN A 185 -1.19 -0.45 -15.60
N SER A 186 -1.19 -0.37 -16.95
CA SER A 186 -2.34 0.12 -17.70
C SER A 186 -3.54 -0.82 -17.58
N VAL A 187 -3.29 -2.12 -17.56
CA VAL A 187 -4.31 -3.15 -17.37
C VAL A 187 -4.90 -3.10 -15.96
N ALA A 188 -4.08 -2.89 -14.93
CA ALA A 188 -4.57 -2.71 -13.56
C ALA A 188 -5.47 -1.45 -13.43
N VAL A 189 -5.10 -0.34 -14.10
CA VAL A 189 -5.95 0.87 -14.15
C VAL A 189 -7.24 0.59 -14.89
N ARG A 190 -7.21 -0.17 -16.00
CA ARG A 190 -8.39 -0.56 -16.77
C ARG A 190 -9.42 -1.30 -15.90
N LEU A 191 -8.98 -2.30 -15.13
CA LEU A 191 -9.86 -3.03 -14.20
C LEU A 191 -10.62 -2.08 -13.26
N VAL A 192 -9.91 -1.11 -12.68
CA VAL A 192 -10.54 -0.15 -11.76
C VAL A 192 -11.48 0.81 -12.49
N VAL A 193 -11.13 1.25 -13.71
CA VAL A 193 -11.99 2.10 -14.54
C VAL A 193 -13.23 1.34 -14.99
N GLU A 194 -13.12 0.10 -15.43
CA GLU A 194 -14.27 -0.74 -15.81
C GLU A 194 -15.23 -0.91 -14.62
N LYS A 195 -14.70 -1.20 -13.43
CA LYS A 195 -15.50 -1.31 -12.21
C LYS A 195 -16.24 -0.01 -11.89
N GLU A 196 -15.63 1.14 -12.10
CA GLU A 196 -16.29 2.43 -11.90
C GLU A 196 -17.33 2.72 -12.99
N ARG A 197 -17.11 2.30 -14.25
CA ARG A 197 -18.11 2.36 -15.33
C ARG A 197 -19.35 1.53 -14.99
N GLU A 198 -19.17 0.33 -14.44
CA GLU A 198 -20.26 -0.51 -13.95
C GLU A 198 -21.05 0.23 -12.86
N ARG A 199 -20.38 0.90 -11.93
CA ARG A 199 -21.00 1.67 -10.86
C ARG A 199 -21.79 2.88 -11.37
N ILE A 200 -21.23 3.62 -12.34
CA ILE A 200 -21.90 4.77 -12.99
C ILE A 200 -23.16 4.32 -13.73
N ALA A 201 -23.11 3.15 -14.35
CA ALA A 201 -24.25 2.59 -15.10
C ALA A 201 -25.31 1.93 -14.21
N PHE A 202 -24.98 1.65 -12.94
CA PHE A 202 -25.84 0.93 -12.01
C PHE A 202 -27.09 1.73 -11.67
N LYS A 203 -28.23 1.04 -11.65
CA LYS A 203 -29.51 1.58 -11.20
C LYS A 203 -29.99 0.80 -9.99
N ALA A 204 -30.15 1.53 -8.89
CA ALA A 204 -30.63 0.92 -7.65
C ALA A 204 -32.11 0.50 -7.78
N ALA A 205 -32.44 -0.62 -7.16
CA ALA A 205 -33.80 -1.08 -6.98
C ALA A 205 -34.15 -1.13 -5.49
N ASP A 206 -35.36 -0.69 -5.17
CA ASP A 206 -35.88 -0.76 -3.81
C ASP A 206 -36.61 -2.11 -3.62
N TYR A 207 -36.44 -2.72 -2.47
CA TYR A 207 -37.17 -3.90 -2.05
C TYR A 207 -37.31 -3.93 -0.54
N TRP A 208 -38.28 -4.71 -0.06
CA TRP A 208 -38.61 -4.71 1.36
C TRP A 208 -38.55 -6.12 1.93
N ASP A 209 -38.21 -6.20 3.22
CA ASP A 209 -38.12 -7.39 4.04
C ASP A 209 -38.88 -7.18 5.38
N ILE A 210 -39.00 -8.20 6.18
CA ILE A 210 -39.52 -8.13 7.53
C ILE A 210 -38.55 -8.84 8.48
N ASP A 211 -38.03 -8.10 9.45
CA ASP A 211 -37.28 -8.65 10.55
C ASP A 211 -38.21 -8.95 11.73
N ALA A 212 -38.02 -10.09 12.36
CA ALA A 212 -38.80 -10.48 13.53
C ALA A 212 -37.89 -10.99 14.67
N VAL A 213 -38.29 -10.72 15.92
CA VAL A 213 -37.64 -11.24 17.12
C VAL A 213 -38.60 -12.15 17.82
N PHE A 214 -38.19 -13.39 18.08
CA PHE A 214 -39.01 -14.41 18.73
C PHE A 214 -38.49 -14.83 20.10
N ASP A 215 -39.42 -15.21 21.02
CA ASP A 215 -39.13 -15.92 22.25
C ASP A 215 -39.48 -17.42 22.12
N PRO A 216 -38.74 -18.26 22.84
CA PRO A 216 -37.74 -18.00 23.88
C PRO A 216 -36.39 -17.58 23.32
N GLY A 217 -35.64 -16.79 24.12
CA GLY A 217 -34.24 -16.45 23.84
C GLY A 217 -34.01 -15.18 23.01
N SER A 218 -35.09 -14.48 22.60
CA SER A 218 -35.01 -13.22 21.84
C SER A 218 -34.11 -13.35 20.60
N PHE A 219 -34.34 -14.38 19.79
CA PHE A 219 -33.57 -14.60 18.58
C PHE A 219 -34.18 -13.94 17.35
N GLU A 220 -33.35 -13.46 16.46
CA GLU A 220 -33.74 -12.80 15.21
C GLU A 220 -34.10 -13.82 14.14
N ALA A 221 -35.17 -13.57 13.39
CA ALA A 221 -35.55 -14.30 12.18
C ALA A 221 -35.93 -13.32 11.07
N LYS A 222 -35.66 -13.69 9.84
CA LYS A 222 -35.98 -12.88 8.64
C LYS A 222 -37.11 -13.52 7.86
N LEU A 223 -37.95 -12.71 7.27
CA LEU A 223 -38.96 -13.18 6.35
C LEU A 223 -38.31 -14.00 5.22
N PHE A 224 -38.81 -15.22 5.03
CA PHE A 224 -38.31 -16.12 4.01
C PHE A 224 -39.30 -16.27 2.83
N SER A 225 -40.60 -16.47 3.12
CA SER A 225 -41.58 -16.63 2.06
C SER A 225 -42.97 -16.08 2.45
N VAL A 226 -43.76 -15.75 1.43
CA VAL A 226 -45.17 -15.38 1.51
C VAL A 226 -45.95 -16.33 0.62
N ASP A 227 -46.92 -17.02 1.20
CA ASP A 227 -47.75 -18.04 0.52
C ASP A 227 -46.89 -19.09 -0.26
N GLY A 228 -45.78 -19.51 0.35
CA GLY A 228 -44.83 -20.48 -0.18
C GLY A 228 -43.86 -19.98 -1.26
N LYS A 229 -43.99 -18.73 -1.68
CA LYS A 229 -43.01 -18.09 -2.60
C LYS A 229 -41.96 -17.29 -1.84
N ARG A 230 -40.68 -17.53 -2.14
CA ARG A 230 -39.56 -16.79 -1.55
C ARG A 230 -39.68 -15.30 -1.87
N ILE A 231 -39.34 -14.45 -0.93
CA ILE A 231 -39.23 -13.00 -1.17
C ILE A 231 -38.00 -12.66 -2.01
N ALA A 232 -38.07 -11.60 -2.78
CA ALA A 232 -36.93 -11.06 -3.54
C ALA A 232 -35.88 -10.48 -2.59
N GLN A 233 -34.62 -10.70 -2.91
CA GLN A 233 -33.45 -10.17 -2.21
C GLN A 233 -32.58 -9.40 -3.19
N GLY A 234 -31.61 -8.62 -2.72
CA GLY A 234 -30.73 -7.80 -3.57
C GLY A 234 -30.05 -8.54 -4.72
N GLN A 235 -29.70 -9.82 -4.51
CA GLN A 235 -29.10 -10.70 -5.55
C GLN A 235 -30.06 -11.14 -6.68
N ASP A 236 -31.33 -10.88 -6.56
CA ASP A 236 -32.32 -11.23 -7.54
C ASP A 236 -32.58 -10.11 -8.57
N PHE A 237 -31.88 -8.99 -8.43
CA PHE A 237 -31.93 -7.87 -9.36
C PHE A 237 -30.68 -7.81 -10.24
N ASP A 238 -30.85 -7.32 -11.46
CA ASP A 238 -29.74 -6.97 -12.36
C ASP A 238 -29.17 -5.56 -12.06
N ASP A 239 -28.08 -5.20 -12.76
CA ASP A 239 -27.46 -3.89 -12.63
C ASP A 239 -28.33 -2.71 -13.11
N LYS A 240 -29.46 -3.01 -13.77
CA LYS A 240 -30.45 -2.03 -14.22
C LYS A 240 -31.63 -1.89 -13.25
N GLY A 241 -31.62 -2.61 -12.15
CA GLY A 241 -32.69 -2.61 -11.14
C GLY A 241 -33.89 -3.47 -11.52
N ASN A 242 -33.78 -4.35 -12.51
CA ASN A 242 -34.88 -5.26 -12.89
C ASN A 242 -34.77 -6.58 -12.13
N LEU A 243 -35.93 -7.08 -11.68
CA LEU A 243 -36.00 -8.41 -11.09
C LEU A 243 -35.72 -9.49 -12.16
N THR A 244 -34.74 -10.36 -11.91
CA THR A 244 -34.28 -11.39 -12.87
C THR A 244 -34.97 -12.72 -12.69
N LYS A 245 -35.57 -12.96 -11.50
CA LYS A 245 -36.24 -14.22 -11.16
C LYS A 245 -37.74 -14.07 -11.11
N SER A 246 -38.46 -14.97 -11.75
CA SER A 246 -39.94 -15.01 -11.79
C SER A 246 -40.58 -15.80 -10.66
N ASP A 247 -39.81 -16.59 -9.92
CA ASP A 247 -40.27 -17.47 -8.84
C ASP A 247 -40.16 -16.80 -7.45
N VAL A 248 -39.86 -15.53 -7.40
CA VAL A 248 -39.78 -14.73 -6.16
C VAL A 248 -40.87 -13.66 -6.13
N VAL A 249 -41.21 -13.22 -4.94
CA VAL A 249 -42.19 -12.12 -4.71
C VAL A 249 -41.43 -10.86 -4.33
N LEU A 250 -41.60 -9.79 -5.10
CA LEU A 250 -41.14 -8.46 -4.74
C LEU A 250 -42.16 -7.79 -3.82
N LEU A 251 -41.74 -7.44 -2.61
CA LEU A 251 -42.59 -6.76 -1.64
C LEU A 251 -42.30 -5.25 -1.70
N THR A 252 -43.37 -4.47 -1.65
CA THR A 252 -43.34 -3.01 -1.50
C THR A 252 -43.50 -2.63 -0.03
N GLU A 253 -43.28 -1.36 0.32
CA GLU A 253 -43.55 -0.82 1.65
C GLU A 253 -44.99 -1.09 2.13
N ASN A 254 -45.95 -0.92 1.23
CA ASN A 254 -47.35 -1.18 1.53
C ASN A 254 -47.59 -2.66 1.84
N ASP A 255 -47.00 -3.58 1.05
CA ASP A 255 -47.15 -5.02 1.26
C ASP A 255 -46.61 -5.45 2.62
N VAL A 256 -45.40 -5.03 2.99
CA VAL A 256 -44.83 -5.39 4.31
C VAL A 256 -45.59 -4.75 5.46
N THR A 257 -46.09 -3.52 5.29
CA THR A 257 -46.89 -2.83 6.29
C THR A 257 -48.22 -3.57 6.52
N GLU A 258 -48.88 -4.01 5.44
CA GLU A 258 -50.11 -4.85 5.52
C GLU A 258 -49.83 -6.16 6.23
N ILE A 259 -48.74 -6.85 5.85
CA ILE A 259 -48.35 -8.12 6.47
C ILE A 259 -48.09 -7.93 7.97
N VAL A 260 -47.27 -6.95 8.36
CA VAL A 260 -46.93 -6.67 9.76
C VAL A 260 -48.20 -6.37 10.59
N ASN A 261 -49.11 -5.55 10.04
CA ASN A 261 -50.38 -5.27 10.71
C ASN A 261 -51.26 -6.52 10.84
N GLY A 262 -51.25 -7.38 9.82
CA GLY A 262 -52.02 -8.64 9.84
C GLY A 262 -51.45 -9.72 10.76
N LEU A 263 -50.19 -9.57 11.21
CA LEU A 263 -49.51 -10.51 12.11
C LEU A 263 -49.57 -10.11 13.61
N LYS A 264 -50.18 -8.98 14.00
CA LYS A 264 -50.15 -8.48 15.38
C LYS A 264 -50.67 -9.50 16.44
N ASP A 265 -51.66 -10.28 16.08
CA ASP A 265 -52.28 -11.30 16.94
C ASP A 265 -52.00 -12.72 16.41
N ALA A 266 -51.06 -12.87 15.49
CA ALA A 266 -50.79 -14.18 14.89
C ALA A 266 -50.12 -15.13 15.85
N LYS A 267 -50.45 -16.40 15.77
CA LYS A 267 -49.72 -17.48 16.43
C LYS A 267 -48.64 -17.97 15.49
N PHE A 268 -47.45 -18.09 16.03
CA PHE A 268 -46.29 -18.57 15.29
C PHE A 268 -45.96 -19.99 15.74
N GLU A 269 -45.73 -20.89 14.80
CA GLU A 269 -45.37 -22.28 15.05
C GLU A 269 -44.08 -22.60 14.29
N VAL A 270 -43.19 -23.37 14.92
CA VAL A 270 -42.00 -23.93 14.26
C VAL A 270 -42.45 -25.03 13.31
N THR A 271 -42.26 -24.80 12.02
CA THR A 271 -42.66 -25.76 10.96
C THR A 271 -41.56 -26.75 10.63
N ASP A 272 -40.30 -26.31 10.75
CA ASP A 272 -39.13 -27.17 10.48
C ASP A 272 -37.95 -26.77 11.34
N VAL A 273 -37.18 -27.77 11.78
CA VAL A 273 -35.88 -27.59 12.45
C VAL A 273 -34.91 -28.57 11.78
N SER A 274 -33.98 -28.03 11.05
CA SER A 274 -32.94 -28.81 10.39
C SER A 274 -31.57 -28.47 10.95
N SER A 275 -30.73 -29.48 11.12
CA SER A 275 -29.36 -29.33 11.57
C SER A 275 -28.42 -30.02 10.63
N ARG A 276 -27.32 -29.38 10.30
CA ARG A 276 -26.28 -29.93 9.41
C ARG A 276 -24.91 -29.76 10.08
N PRO A 277 -24.00 -30.74 9.88
CA PRO A 277 -22.65 -30.60 10.34
C PRO A 277 -21.97 -29.36 9.71
N TYR A 278 -21.31 -28.57 10.53
CA TYR A 278 -20.42 -27.50 10.12
C TYR A 278 -18.99 -28.01 10.16
N SER A 279 -18.25 -27.80 9.08
CA SER A 279 -16.81 -28.06 9.03
C SER A 279 -16.14 -26.98 8.19
N ARG A 280 -15.10 -26.33 8.76
CA ARG A 280 -14.29 -25.35 8.06
C ARG A 280 -12.83 -25.76 8.12
N LYS A 281 -12.21 -25.89 6.94
CA LYS A 281 -10.81 -26.26 6.79
C LYS A 281 -9.90 -25.05 7.03
N PRO A 282 -8.68 -25.28 7.57
CA PRO A 282 -7.66 -24.24 7.61
C PRO A 282 -7.24 -23.83 6.20
N GLU A 283 -6.87 -22.58 6.07
CA GLU A 283 -6.34 -22.05 4.82
C GLU A 283 -4.89 -22.46 4.61
N ALA A 284 -4.45 -22.47 3.35
CA ALA A 284 -3.07 -22.75 2.95
C ALA A 284 -2.07 -21.75 3.56
N PRO A 285 -0.81 -22.13 3.73
CA PRO A 285 0.29 -21.21 4.03
C PRO A 285 0.32 -20.04 3.06
N PHE A 286 0.91 -18.93 3.47
CA PHE A 286 0.93 -17.71 2.66
C PHE A 286 1.83 -17.85 1.43
N MET A 287 1.32 -17.32 0.32
CA MET A 287 2.08 -16.84 -0.81
C MET A 287 2.01 -15.31 -0.84
N THR A 288 2.79 -14.64 -1.68
CA THR A 288 2.88 -13.17 -1.73
C THR A 288 1.52 -12.48 -1.81
N SER A 289 0.64 -12.92 -2.70
CA SER A 289 -0.68 -12.31 -2.92
C SER A 289 -1.60 -12.49 -1.72
N THR A 290 -1.63 -13.68 -1.12
CA THR A 290 -2.47 -13.95 0.06
C THR A 290 -1.95 -13.23 1.31
N LEU A 291 -0.62 -13.09 1.46
CA LEU A 291 -0.01 -12.29 2.51
C LEU A 291 -0.41 -10.81 2.40
N GLN A 292 -0.31 -10.24 1.20
CA GLN A 292 -0.73 -8.86 0.95
C GLN A 292 -2.21 -8.65 1.22
N ARG A 293 -3.06 -9.61 0.81
CA ARG A 293 -4.52 -9.56 1.04
C ARG A 293 -4.87 -9.58 2.52
N GLU A 294 -4.31 -10.52 3.25
CA GLU A 294 -4.59 -10.65 4.68
C GLU A 294 -4.14 -9.42 5.46
N ALA A 295 -2.92 -8.94 5.21
CA ALA A 295 -2.40 -7.72 5.84
C ALA A 295 -3.25 -6.48 5.50
N SER A 296 -3.77 -6.40 4.27
CA SER A 296 -4.67 -5.32 3.87
C SER A 296 -6.04 -5.44 4.55
N ASN A 297 -6.60 -6.64 4.64
CA ASN A 297 -7.92 -6.87 5.24
C ASN A 297 -7.90 -6.66 6.75
N LYS A 298 -6.91 -7.21 7.46
CA LYS A 298 -6.83 -7.12 8.93
C LYS A 298 -6.33 -5.78 9.42
N TYR A 299 -5.25 -5.27 8.80
CA TYR A 299 -4.54 -4.11 9.33
C TYR A 299 -4.63 -2.86 8.44
N GLY A 300 -5.33 -2.92 7.31
CA GLY A 300 -5.41 -1.81 6.34
C GLY A 300 -4.06 -1.48 5.71
N TRP A 301 -3.11 -2.41 5.68
CA TRP A 301 -1.78 -2.17 5.12
C TRP A 301 -1.81 -2.14 3.60
N SER A 302 -1.01 -1.26 3.03
CA SER A 302 -0.76 -1.30 1.58
C SER A 302 0.17 -2.47 1.23
N ALA A 303 0.04 -2.99 0.01
CA ALA A 303 0.94 -4.01 -0.53
C ALA A 303 2.43 -3.59 -0.40
N LYS A 304 2.74 -2.33 -0.66
CA LYS A 304 4.10 -1.77 -0.49
C LYS A 304 4.60 -1.83 0.97
N ARG A 305 3.72 -1.55 1.95
CA ARG A 305 4.07 -1.65 3.39
C ARG A 305 4.30 -3.10 3.78
N THR A 306 3.40 -4.00 3.39
CA THR A 306 3.51 -5.43 3.65
C THR A 306 4.82 -6.01 3.11
N MET A 307 5.12 -5.76 1.83
CA MET A 307 6.34 -6.30 1.21
C MET A 307 7.62 -5.71 1.79
N ARG A 308 7.63 -4.44 2.16
CA ARG A 308 8.80 -3.83 2.84
C ARG A 308 9.05 -4.46 4.21
N THR A 309 7.99 -4.74 4.97
CA THR A 309 8.10 -5.41 6.28
C THR A 309 8.53 -6.86 6.12
N ALA A 310 7.96 -7.59 5.15
CA ALA A 310 8.35 -8.97 4.84
C ALA A 310 9.81 -9.06 4.39
N GLN A 311 10.29 -8.15 3.54
CA GLN A 311 11.70 -8.05 3.13
C GLN A 311 12.60 -7.90 4.36
N GLY A 312 12.24 -7.01 5.29
CA GLY A 312 13.01 -6.82 6.52
C GLY A 312 13.04 -8.04 7.43
N LEU A 313 11.96 -8.82 7.50
CA LEU A 313 11.91 -10.08 8.25
C LEU A 313 12.77 -11.16 7.58
N TYR A 314 12.69 -11.34 6.27
CA TYR A 314 13.51 -12.26 5.50
C TYR A 314 15.00 -11.96 5.63
N GLU A 315 15.42 -10.73 5.40
CA GLU A 315 16.84 -10.33 5.47
C GLU A 315 17.47 -10.54 6.86
N ARG A 316 16.65 -10.57 7.90
CA ARG A 316 17.07 -10.87 9.28
C ARG A 316 16.91 -12.33 9.66
N GLY A 317 16.41 -13.18 8.77
CA GLY A 317 16.27 -14.61 8.95
C GLY A 317 15.09 -15.03 9.82
N PHE A 318 13.99 -14.28 9.84
CA PHE A 318 12.79 -14.64 10.58
C PHE A 318 11.75 -15.39 9.76
N ILE A 319 11.71 -15.17 8.45
CA ILE A 319 10.81 -15.83 7.51
C ILE A 319 11.55 -16.30 6.27
N THR A 320 10.93 -17.20 5.51
CA THR A 320 11.38 -17.59 4.17
C THR A 320 11.23 -16.45 3.18
N TYR A 321 11.76 -16.61 1.97
CA TYR A 321 11.64 -15.64 0.88
C TYR A 321 10.17 -15.31 0.61
N MET A 322 9.85 -14.03 0.57
CA MET A 322 8.48 -13.54 0.58
C MET A 322 7.88 -13.33 -0.81
N ARG A 323 8.65 -13.44 -1.89
CA ARG A 323 8.16 -13.35 -3.27
C ARG A 323 7.98 -14.75 -3.85
N THR A 324 6.87 -15.37 -3.53
CA THR A 324 6.52 -16.74 -3.95
C THR A 324 5.05 -16.84 -4.30
N ASP A 325 4.71 -17.68 -5.25
CA ASP A 325 3.36 -18.10 -5.59
C ASP A 325 3.05 -19.52 -5.07
N SER A 326 4.01 -20.13 -4.36
CA SER A 326 3.87 -21.45 -3.75
C SER A 326 3.18 -21.40 -2.40
N THR A 327 2.37 -22.41 -2.11
CA THR A 327 1.78 -22.70 -0.80
C THR A 327 2.38 -23.95 -0.16
N THR A 328 3.41 -24.53 -0.79
CA THR A 328 4.04 -25.78 -0.36
C THR A 328 4.97 -25.53 0.82
N LEU A 329 4.97 -26.42 1.79
CA LEU A 329 5.92 -26.47 2.89
C LEU A 329 6.90 -27.62 2.67
N SER A 330 8.18 -27.42 2.97
CA SER A 330 9.19 -28.49 3.03
C SER A 330 8.83 -29.50 4.12
N GLU A 331 9.42 -30.68 4.07
CA GLU A 331 9.19 -31.71 5.10
C GLU A 331 9.63 -31.24 6.50
N SER A 332 10.72 -30.48 6.58
CA SER A 332 11.17 -29.91 7.85
C SER A 332 10.15 -28.89 8.39
N ALA A 333 9.61 -28.02 7.52
CA ALA A 333 8.60 -27.04 7.88
C ALA A 333 7.26 -27.67 8.27
N LEU A 334 6.83 -28.75 7.57
CA LEU A 334 5.65 -29.51 7.95
C LEU A 334 5.80 -30.09 9.36
N ASN A 335 6.97 -30.70 9.66
CA ASN A 335 7.25 -31.25 10.97
C ASN A 335 7.31 -30.16 12.04
N ALA A 336 7.97 -29.03 11.77
CA ALA A 336 8.05 -27.90 12.70
C ALA A 336 6.66 -27.36 13.06
N ALA A 337 5.81 -27.09 12.05
CA ALA A 337 4.45 -26.59 12.26
C ALA A 337 3.59 -27.59 13.05
N ARG A 338 3.68 -28.88 12.74
CA ARG A 338 2.93 -29.96 13.43
C ARG A 338 3.38 -30.15 14.87
N ASN A 339 4.68 -30.10 15.11
CA ASN A 339 5.24 -30.22 16.45
C ASN A 339 4.79 -29.03 17.32
N GLN A 340 4.89 -27.83 16.80
CA GLN A 340 4.47 -26.63 17.53
C GLN A 340 2.95 -26.58 17.75
N ALA A 341 2.15 -27.01 16.76
CA ALA A 341 0.70 -27.16 16.95
C ALA A 341 0.36 -28.16 18.06
N ARG A 342 1.10 -29.29 18.13
CA ARG A 342 0.89 -30.30 19.16
C ARG A 342 1.29 -29.79 20.56
N GLU A 343 2.38 -29.06 20.64
CA GLU A 343 2.89 -28.50 21.90
C GLU A 343 1.97 -27.43 22.47
N LEU A 344 1.45 -26.52 21.62
CA LEU A 344 0.68 -25.38 22.09
C LEU A 344 -0.82 -25.65 22.20
N PHE A 345 -1.38 -26.51 21.36
CA PHE A 345 -2.84 -26.72 21.27
C PHE A 345 -3.26 -28.18 21.58
N GLY A 346 -2.30 -29.08 21.70
CA GLY A 346 -2.57 -30.50 22.00
C GLY A 346 -2.67 -31.37 20.75
N ALA A 347 -2.54 -32.70 20.95
CA ALA A 347 -2.48 -33.69 19.87
C ALA A 347 -3.79 -33.74 19.05
N ASP A 348 -4.94 -33.50 19.68
CA ASP A 348 -6.25 -33.56 19.04
C ASP A 348 -6.46 -32.43 18.01
N HIS A 349 -5.68 -31.35 18.12
CA HIS A 349 -5.71 -30.24 17.18
C HIS A 349 -4.82 -30.45 15.95
N VAL A 350 -4.01 -31.49 15.90
CA VAL A 350 -3.10 -31.78 14.79
C VAL A 350 -3.71 -32.81 13.85
N SER A 351 -3.71 -32.57 12.55
CA SER A 351 -4.20 -33.56 11.56
C SER A 351 -3.39 -34.86 11.65
N SER A 352 -4.03 -36.03 11.44
CA SER A 352 -3.36 -37.34 11.46
C SER A 352 -2.20 -37.40 10.46
N GLU A 353 -2.44 -36.93 9.25
CA GLU A 353 -1.47 -36.81 8.17
C GLU A 353 -1.08 -35.35 7.91
N PRO A 354 0.14 -35.08 7.42
CA PRO A 354 0.53 -33.73 7.01
C PRO A 354 -0.43 -33.18 5.93
N ARG A 355 -0.94 -31.99 6.16
CA ARG A 355 -1.76 -31.31 5.15
C ARG A 355 -0.86 -30.72 4.07
N ARG A 356 -1.04 -31.16 2.84
CA ARG A 356 -0.33 -30.65 1.67
C ARG A 356 -1.29 -29.82 0.84
N TYR A 357 -0.86 -28.60 0.51
CA TYR A 357 -1.62 -27.64 -0.27
C TYR A 357 -0.98 -27.52 -1.64
N GLU A 358 -1.39 -28.38 -2.54
CA GLU A 358 -0.98 -28.30 -3.94
C GLU A 358 -1.90 -27.32 -4.66
N ARG A 359 -1.35 -26.24 -5.16
CA ARG A 359 -2.03 -25.37 -6.10
C ARG A 359 -1.53 -25.68 -7.49
N LYS A 360 -2.39 -26.16 -8.38
CA LYS A 360 -2.10 -26.18 -9.81
C LYS A 360 -2.15 -24.74 -10.34
N VAL A 361 -1.11 -23.99 -10.07
CA VAL A 361 -0.89 -22.70 -10.77
C VAL A 361 -0.45 -23.06 -12.17
N LYS A 362 -1.13 -22.51 -13.16
CA LYS A 362 -0.86 -22.70 -14.59
C LYS A 362 0.48 -22.07 -14.92
N ASN A 363 1.57 -22.30 -14.52
CA ASN A 363 2.91 -21.70 -14.63
C ASN A 363 3.50 -21.33 -13.25
N ALA A 364 3.56 -22.32 -12.32
CA ALA A 364 4.31 -22.13 -11.08
C ALA A 364 5.76 -21.81 -11.42
N GLN A 365 6.21 -20.64 -11.05
CA GLN A 365 7.60 -20.24 -11.14
C GLN A 365 8.36 -20.99 -10.06
N GLU A 366 9.20 -21.94 -10.46
CA GLU A 366 10.19 -22.65 -9.61
C GLU A 366 9.60 -23.40 -8.39
N ALA A 367 10.34 -24.34 -7.85
CA ALA A 367 9.96 -25.10 -6.67
C ALA A 367 10.15 -24.29 -5.37
N HIS A 368 9.53 -23.11 -5.30
CA HIS A 368 9.59 -22.25 -4.13
C HIS A 368 8.73 -22.77 -2.99
N GLU A 369 9.13 -22.47 -1.78
CA GLU A 369 8.38 -22.71 -0.57
C GLU A 369 7.41 -21.56 -0.29
N ALA A 370 6.38 -21.81 0.52
CA ALA A 370 5.47 -20.77 1.03
C ALA A 370 6.20 -19.78 1.94
N VAL A 371 5.59 -18.60 2.16
CA VAL A 371 6.04 -17.66 3.18
C VAL A 371 5.69 -18.21 4.56
N ARG A 372 6.71 -18.58 5.31
CA ARG A 372 6.63 -19.22 6.64
C ARG A 372 7.70 -18.71 7.59
N PRO A 373 7.62 -18.95 8.88
CA PRO A 373 8.74 -18.78 9.81
C PRO A 373 9.96 -19.58 9.34
N ALA A 374 11.14 -18.98 9.43
CA ALA A 374 12.39 -19.61 9.01
C ALA A 374 12.87 -20.66 10.00
N GLY A 375 13.62 -21.64 9.50
CA GLY A 375 14.24 -22.75 10.25
C GLY A 375 13.36 -23.97 10.43
N ASP A 376 13.92 -25.00 11.06
CA ASP A 376 13.30 -26.30 11.34
C ASP A 376 12.57 -26.33 12.68
N VAL A 377 12.76 -25.30 13.52
CA VAL A 377 12.04 -25.02 14.76
C VAL A 377 11.57 -23.58 14.72
N PHE A 378 10.26 -23.38 14.65
CA PHE A 378 9.72 -22.03 14.56
C PHE A 378 9.77 -21.32 15.91
N LYS A 379 10.28 -20.12 15.93
CA LYS A 379 10.16 -19.26 17.11
C LYS A 379 8.72 -18.79 17.27
N THR A 380 8.19 -18.91 18.46
CA THR A 380 6.83 -18.40 18.75
C THR A 380 6.81 -16.87 18.76
N PRO A 381 5.64 -16.24 18.52
CA PRO A 381 5.50 -14.78 18.68
C PRO A 381 5.90 -14.30 20.09
N ALA A 382 5.61 -15.08 21.12
CA ALA A 382 5.98 -14.76 22.50
C ALA A 382 7.50 -14.63 22.69
N GLU A 383 8.28 -15.56 22.14
CA GLU A 383 9.75 -15.52 22.18
C GLU A 383 10.33 -14.31 21.45
N LEU A 384 9.67 -13.87 20.37
CA LEU A 384 10.13 -12.75 19.54
C LEU A 384 9.59 -11.38 19.96
N SER A 385 8.72 -11.33 20.97
CA SER A 385 8.08 -10.08 21.43
C SER A 385 9.07 -8.98 21.87
N SER A 386 10.24 -9.37 22.37
CA SER A 386 11.32 -8.44 22.75
C SER A 386 12.21 -8.03 21.58
N GLU A 387 12.31 -8.86 20.54
CA GLU A 387 13.20 -8.67 19.38
C GLU A 387 12.49 -7.96 18.21
N LEU A 388 11.27 -8.37 17.90
CA LEU A 388 10.44 -7.77 16.86
C LEU A 388 9.50 -6.70 17.45
N LYS A 389 9.29 -5.63 16.72
CA LYS A 389 8.48 -4.50 17.19
C LYS A 389 7.50 -4.03 16.12
N SER A 390 6.32 -3.59 16.57
CA SER A 390 5.32 -2.96 15.68
C SER A 390 5.02 -3.84 14.45
N ASP A 391 5.19 -3.28 13.24
CA ASP A 391 4.87 -3.95 11.98
C ASP A 391 5.55 -5.30 11.80
N ASP A 392 6.82 -5.41 12.21
CA ASP A 392 7.60 -6.65 12.09
C ASP A 392 6.98 -7.78 12.92
N PHE A 393 6.60 -7.46 14.16
CA PHE A 393 5.95 -8.41 15.05
C PHE A 393 4.59 -8.84 14.51
N THR A 394 3.75 -7.87 14.13
CA THR A 394 2.40 -8.12 13.61
C THR A 394 2.44 -9.01 12.37
N LEU A 395 3.36 -8.74 11.43
CA LEU A 395 3.46 -9.55 10.22
C LEU A 395 4.00 -10.94 10.49
N TYR A 396 5.02 -11.05 11.36
CA TYR A 396 5.56 -12.35 11.76
C TYR A 396 4.51 -13.22 12.44
N GLU A 397 3.76 -12.67 13.40
CA GLU A 397 2.69 -13.36 14.11
C GLU A 397 1.61 -13.86 13.14
N MET A 398 1.21 -13.04 12.18
CA MET A 398 0.24 -13.42 11.15
C MET A 398 0.75 -14.58 10.29
N ILE A 399 2.03 -14.56 9.87
CA ILE A 399 2.66 -15.64 9.09
C ILE A 399 2.75 -16.90 9.94
N TRP A 400 3.18 -16.79 11.19
CA TRP A 400 3.32 -17.91 12.10
C TRP A 400 1.98 -18.59 12.36
N ARG A 401 0.92 -17.81 12.72
CA ARG A 401 -0.42 -18.35 12.95
C ARG A 401 -0.95 -19.10 11.73
N ARG A 402 -0.82 -18.53 10.55
CA ARG A 402 -1.25 -19.15 9.30
C ARG A 402 -0.51 -20.47 9.04
N THR A 403 0.80 -20.50 9.24
CA THR A 403 1.62 -21.68 8.99
C THR A 403 1.26 -22.81 9.96
N VAL A 404 1.17 -22.53 11.25
CA VAL A 404 0.80 -23.53 12.28
C VAL A 404 -0.63 -24.02 12.06
N ALA A 405 -1.59 -23.11 11.89
CA ALA A 405 -3.01 -23.42 11.64
C ALA A 405 -3.18 -24.31 10.41
N SER A 406 -2.36 -24.13 9.36
CA SER A 406 -2.43 -24.93 8.14
C SER A 406 -2.25 -26.44 8.39
N GLN A 407 -1.59 -26.84 9.46
CA GLN A 407 -1.33 -28.22 9.83
C GLN A 407 -2.30 -28.76 10.88
N MET A 408 -3.25 -27.94 11.32
CA MET A 408 -4.25 -28.30 12.32
C MET A 408 -5.51 -28.93 11.68
N VAL A 409 -6.37 -29.52 12.49
CA VAL A 409 -7.62 -30.11 12.05
C VAL A 409 -8.69 -29.04 11.77
N ASP A 410 -9.75 -29.42 11.08
CA ASP A 410 -10.88 -28.58 10.76
C ASP A 410 -11.59 -28.08 12.04
N ALA A 411 -12.08 -26.86 12.01
CA ALA A 411 -13.09 -26.42 12.97
C ALA A 411 -14.40 -27.16 12.69
N LYS A 412 -15.05 -27.67 13.73
CA LYS A 412 -16.27 -28.49 13.62
C LYS A 412 -17.37 -27.95 14.51
N GLY A 413 -18.60 -28.16 14.07
CA GLY A 413 -19.78 -27.73 14.84
C GLY A 413 -21.06 -28.12 14.14
N THR A 414 -22.12 -27.44 14.50
CA THR A 414 -23.45 -27.69 13.96
C THR A 414 -24.12 -26.37 13.56
N THR A 415 -24.61 -26.31 12.31
CA THR A 415 -25.48 -25.21 11.85
C THR A 415 -26.92 -25.68 11.93
N SER A 416 -27.72 -24.98 12.72
CA SER A 416 -29.16 -25.21 12.84
C SER A 416 -29.94 -24.13 12.11
N THR A 417 -30.98 -24.53 11.40
CA THR A 417 -31.92 -23.63 10.71
C THR A 417 -33.34 -23.96 11.19
N VAL A 418 -34.04 -22.91 11.60
CA VAL A 418 -35.42 -22.99 12.07
C VAL A 418 -36.33 -22.24 11.12
N LYS A 419 -37.42 -22.84 10.72
CA LYS A 419 -38.52 -22.21 9.97
C LYS A 419 -39.72 -22.01 10.86
N ILE A 420 -40.28 -20.81 10.83
CA ILE A 420 -41.37 -20.39 11.70
C ILE A 420 -42.50 -19.88 10.81
N SER A 421 -43.70 -20.40 10.97
CA SER A 421 -44.86 -19.98 10.18
C SER A 421 -45.89 -19.28 11.05
N GLY A 422 -46.43 -18.20 10.53
CA GLY A 422 -47.58 -17.48 11.04
C GLY A 422 -48.59 -17.18 9.95
N LYS A 423 -49.85 -16.95 10.31
CA LYS A 423 -50.88 -16.53 9.37
C LYS A 423 -51.36 -15.13 9.69
N THR A 424 -51.45 -14.29 8.69
CA THR A 424 -52.09 -12.99 8.82
C THR A 424 -53.60 -13.10 9.02
N ASN A 425 -54.26 -12.07 9.49
CA ASN A 425 -55.68 -11.99 9.67
C ASN A 425 -56.49 -12.19 8.38
N ASN A 426 -55.90 -11.93 7.20
CA ASN A 426 -56.47 -12.18 5.88
C ASN A 426 -56.07 -13.54 5.28
N GLY A 427 -55.43 -14.43 6.07
CA GLY A 427 -55.13 -15.82 5.72
C GLY A 427 -53.82 -16.03 4.95
N LYS A 428 -53.01 -15.00 4.63
CA LYS A 428 -51.70 -15.20 4.00
C LYS A 428 -50.77 -16.00 4.93
N VAL A 429 -50.04 -16.94 4.41
CA VAL A 429 -49.04 -17.75 5.14
C VAL A 429 -47.70 -17.07 5.05
N ILE A 430 -47.15 -16.69 6.19
CA ILE A 430 -45.85 -15.98 6.31
C ILE A 430 -44.86 -16.93 6.98
N GLU A 431 -43.74 -17.18 6.33
CA GLU A 431 -42.68 -18.03 6.87
C GLU A 431 -41.43 -17.19 7.14
N PHE A 432 -40.91 -17.26 8.36
CA PHE A 432 -39.62 -16.69 8.78
C PHE A 432 -38.59 -17.81 8.84
N SER A 433 -37.33 -17.44 8.68
CA SER A 433 -36.18 -18.33 8.84
C SER A 433 -35.14 -17.73 9.75
N ALA A 434 -34.61 -18.52 10.67
CA ALA A 434 -33.46 -18.18 11.51
C ALA A 434 -32.39 -19.27 11.35
N SER A 435 -31.12 -18.88 11.29
CA SER A 435 -30.00 -19.81 11.21
C SER A 435 -28.93 -19.42 12.23
N GLY A 436 -28.36 -20.42 12.88
CA GLY A 436 -27.28 -20.22 13.83
C GLY A 436 -26.25 -21.35 13.75
N THR A 437 -24.98 -21.02 13.95
CA THR A 437 -23.89 -22.01 13.98
C THR A 437 -23.28 -22.04 15.37
N VAL A 438 -23.07 -23.24 15.89
CA VAL A 438 -22.34 -23.47 17.14
C VAL A 438 -21.08 -24.24 16.80
N ILE A 439 -19.91 -23.65 17.14
CA ILE A 439 -18.63 -24.32 17.01
C ILE A 439 -18.42 -25.17 18.25
N GLU A 440 -18.35 -26.48 18.08
CA GLU A 440 -18.18 -27.46 19.18
C GLU A 440 -16.72 -27.80 19.39
N PHE A 441 -15.91 -27.69 18.34
CA PHE A 441 -14.46 -27.92 18.35
C PHE A 441 -13.76 -26.90 17.45
N LEU A 442 -12.91 -26.08 18.06
CA LEU A 442 -12.23 -24.98 17.38
C LEU A 442 -11.28 -25.41 16.29
N GLY A 443 -10.63 -26.59 16.46
CA GLY A 443 -9.62 -27.05 15.49
C GLY A 443 -8.55 -25.98 15.27
N TYR A 444 -8.31 -25.63 14.01
CA TYR A 444 -7.30 -24.62 13.66
C TYR A 444 -7.62 -23.20 14.17
N LYS A 445 -8.89 -22.89 14.45
CA LYS A 445 -9.28 -21.57 14.98
C LYS A 445 -8.62 -21.28 16.32
N ALA A 446 -8.27 -22.31 17.10
CA ALA A 446 -7.53 -22.15 18.35
C ALA A 446 -6.21 -21.37 18.20
N ALA A 447 -5.57 -21.43 17.02
CA ALA A 447 -4.35 -20.66 16.74
C ALA A 447 -4.60 -19.15 16.62
N TYR A 448 -5.85 -18.71 16.47
CA TYR A 448 -6.25 -17.30 16.31
C TYR A 448 -6.91 -16.70 17.56
N GLU A 449 -7.39 -17.50 18.51
CA GLU A 449 -8.17 -17.03 19.68
C GLU A 449 -7.43 -16.13 20.67
N SER A 450 -6.12 -15.98 20.59
CA SER A 450 -5.34 -15.25 21.60
C SER A 450 -5.30 -13.73 21.42
N GLY A 451 -6.32 -13.09 20.83
CA GLY A 451 -6.33 -11.65 20.87
C GLY A 451 -7.22 -10.84 19.92
N GLU A 452 -7.75 -11.38 18.87
CA GLU A 452 -8.68 -10.64 17.98
C GLU A 452 -9.62 -11.65 17.33
N THR A 453 -10.84 -11.73 17.82
CA THR A 453 -11.93 -12.34 17.09
C THR A 453 -12.18 -11.48 15.85
N ASP A 454 -12.05 -12.04 14.66
CA ASP A 454 -12.52 -11.36 13.45
C ASP A 454 -14.03 -11.10 13.61
N GLU A 455 -14.51 -9.88 13.38
CA GLU A 455 -15.95 -9.53 13.39
C GLU A 455 -16.79 -10.51 12.55
N ALA A 456 -16.16 -11.12 11.52
CA ALA A 456 -16.77 -12.18 10.73
C ALA A 456 -16.95 -13.50 11.50
N ASP A 457 -16.09 -13.82 12.47
CA ASP A 457 -16.20 -15.03 13.29
C ASP A 457 -17.25 -14.87 14.41
N GLU A 458 -17.44 -13.68 14.97
CA GLU A 458 -18.52 -13.36 15.89
C GLU A 458 -19.91 -13.41 15.22
N ALA A 459 -19.97 -12.99 13.94
CA ALA A 459 -21.21 -13.06 13.15
C ALA A 459 -21.62 -14.52 12.82
N GLU A 460 -20.67 -15.47 12.81
CA GLU A 460 -20.94 -16.89 12.59
C GLU A 460 -21.50 -17.63 13.84
N GLU A 461 -21.22 -17.15 15.07
CA GLU A 461 -21.68 -17.77 16.31
C GLU A 461 -23.02 -17.22 16.83
N LYS A 462 -24.07 -17.32 16.01
CA LYS A 462 -25.44 -17.10 16.50
C LYS A 462 -26.01 -18.38 17.11
N ARG A 463 -26.18 -18.41 18.42
CA ARG A 463 -26.85 -19.53 19.09
C ARG A 463 -28.36 -19.38 19.01
N LEU A 464 -29.02 -20.35 18.36
CA LEU A 464 -30.46 -20.47 18.44
C LEU A 464 -30.86 -21.23 19.71
N PRO A 465 -32.02 -20.90 20.32
CA PRO A 465 -32.56 -21.70 21.43
C PRO A 465 -32.90 -23.11 20.96
N SER A 466 -32.96 -24.06 21.87
CA SER A 466 -33.38 -25.44 21.58
C SER A 466 -34.87 -25.47 21.24
N LEU A 467 -35.19 -25.50 19.94
CA LEU A 467 -36.53 -25.51 19.42
C LEU A 467 -36.86 -26.86 18.77
N LYS A 468 -38.16 -27.25 18.81
CA LYS A 468 -38.65 -28.42 18.17
C LYS A 468 -39.83 -28.06 17.24
N LYS A 469 -40.06 -28.91 16.24
CA LYS A 469 -41.19 -28.77 15.35
C LYS A 469 -42.49 -28.75 16.17
N SER A 470 -43.40 -27.85 15.82
CA SER A 470 -44.66 -27.54 16.49
C SER A 470 -44.54 -26.74 17.81
N ASP A 471 -43.34 -26.29 18.18
CA ASP A 471 -43.23 -25.33 19.27
C ASP A 471 -43.92 -24.02 18.87
N VAL A 472 -44.70 -23.49 19.81
CA VAL A 472 -45.40 -22.20 19.63
C VAL A 472 -44.49 -21.08 20.13
N LEU A 473 -44.30 -20.08 19.32
CA LEU A 473 -43.44 -18.94 19.60
C LEU A 473 -44.25 -17.67 19.72
N ASN A 474 -43.75 -16.77 20.57
CA ASN A 474 -44.29 -15.41 20.68
C ASN A 474 -43.31 -14.44 19.96
N ALA A 475 -43.87 -13.65 19.04
CA ALA A 475 -43.11 -12.56 18.44
C ALA A 475 -43.06 -11.37 19.40
N LYS A 476 -41.88 -10.95 19.76
CA LYS A 476 -41.68 -9.71 20.55
C LYS A 476 -41.76 -8.48 19.68
N GLU A 477 -41.14 -8.56 18.50
CA GLU A 477 -41.10 -7.50 17.56
C GLU A 477 -41.22 -8.04 16.13
N ILE A 478 -41.99 -7.36 15.31
CA ILE A 478 -42.05 -7.60 13.85
C ILE A 478 -42.03 -6.24 13.20
N LYS A 479 -41.01 -5.95 12.40
CA LYS A 479 -40.87 -4.64 11.75
C LYS A 479 -40.54 -4.76 10.27
N PRO A 480 -41.12 -3.88 9.43
CA PRO A 480 -40.75 -3.77 8.04
C PRO A 480 -39.34 -3.14 7.93
N THR A 481 -38.51 -3.65 7.01
CA THR A 481 -37.18 -3.16 6.74
C THR A 481 -37.05 -2.89 5.24
N GLY A 482 -36.81 -1.63 4.88
CA GLY A 482 -36.54 -1.23 3.49
C GLY A 482 -35.08 -1.44 3.14
N HIS A 483 -34.86 -1.90 1.93
CA HIS A 483 -33.53 -2.14 1.37
C HIS A 483 -33.44 -1.50 -0.02
N GLN A 484 -32.22 -1.17 -0.39
CA GLN A 484 -31.88 -0.74 -1.73
C GLN A 484 -30.68 -1.53 -2.23
N THR A 485 -30.73 -2.00 -3.48
CA THR A 485 -29.56 -2.65 -4.08
C THR A 485 -28.41 -1.64 -4.18
N THR A 486 -27.19 -2.11 -3.97
CA THR A 486 -25.99 -1.29 -3.98
C THR A 486 -25.15 -1.59 -5.22
N PRO A 487 -24.45 -0.60 -5.79
CA PRO A 487 -23.57 -0.82 -6.90
C PRO A 487 -22.43 -1.79 -6.52
N PRO A 488 -21.83 -2.49 -7.51
CA PRO A 488 -20.74 -3.42 -7.23
C PRO A 488 -19.64 -2.77 -6.42
N ALA A 489 -19.07 -3.50 -5.45
CA ALA A 489 -18.03 -2.98 -4.58
C ALA A 489 -16.79 -2.60 -5.40
N ARG A 490 -16.19 -1.43 -5.08
CA ARG A 490 -14.92 -1.04 -5.65
C ARG A 490 -13.80 -1.99 -5.24
N PHE A 491 -12.78 -2.08 -6.07
CA PHE A 491 -11.57 -2.78 -5.66
C PHE A 491 -10.92 -2.12 -4.44
N THR A 492 -10.42 -2.96 -3.57
CA THR A 492 -9.37 -2.62 -2.59
C THR A 492 -8.02 -3.08 -3.16
N GLU A 493 -6.89 -2.72 -2.55
CA GLU A 493 -5.60 -3.31 -2.96
C GLU A 493 -5.64 -4.83 -2.89
N ALA A 494 -6.25 -5.39 -1.86
CA ALA A 494 -6.41 -6.84 -1.66
C ALA A 494 -7.21 -7.51 -2.79
N SER A 495 -8.38 -6.96 -3.13
CA SER A 495 -9.22 -7.55 -4.17
C SER A 495 -8.68 -7.31 -5.59
N LEU A 496 -7.95 -6.21 -5.82
CA LEU A 496 -7.28 -5.96 -7.10
C LEU A 496 -6.11 -6.94 -7.31
N VAL A 497 -5.30 -7.21 -6.29
CA VAL A 497 -4.25 -8.25 -6.38
C VAL A 497 -4.86 -9.62 -6.67
N LYS A 498 -5.96 -9.98 -5.99
CA LYS A 498 -6.67 -11.23 -6.25
C LYS A 498 -7.15 -11.34 -7.69
N GLU A 499 -7.69 -10.26 -8.25
CA GLU A 499 -8.20 -10.23 -9.62
C GLU A 499 -7.06 -10.32 -10.65
N LEU A 500 -5.96 -9.58 -10.44
CA LEU A 500 -4.76 -9.67 -11.30
C LEU A 500 -4.19 -11.09 -11.30
N GLU A 501 -4.06 -11.70 -10.12
CA GLU A 501 -3.59 -13.07 -9.96
C GLU A 501 -4.50 -14.09 -10.65
N ALA A 502 -5.83 -13.97 -10.47
CA ALA A 502 -6.80 -14.86 -11.09
C ALA A 502 -6.74 -14.82 -12.62
N ARG A 503 -6.37 -13.66 -13.20
CA ARG A 503 -6.18 -13.47 -14.64
C ARG A 503 -4.79 -13.81 -15.13
N GLY A 504 -3.84 -14.17 -14.26
CA GLY A 504 -2.44 -14.42 -14.63
C GLY A 504 -1.64 -13.16 -14.96
N ILE A 505 -2.12 -11.99 -14.55
CA ILE A 505 -1.53 -10.68 -14.86
C ILE A 505 -0.61 -10.22 -13.73
N GLY A 506 0.66 -9.97 -14.05
CA GLY A 506 1.69 -9.68 -13.05
C GLY A 506 2.21 -10.92 -12.35
N ARG A 507 3.18 -10.73 -11.46
CA ARG A 507 3.85 -11.79 -10.69
C ARG A 507 4.10 -11.31 -9.25
N PRO A 508 4.43 -12.20 -8.30
CA PRO A 508 4.73 -11.84 -6.91
C PRO A 508 5.67 -10.65 -6.73
N SER A 509 6.67 -10.52 -7.60
CA SER A 509 7.62 -9.41 -7.60
C SER A 509 7.03 -8.06 -8.03
N THR A 510 5.90 -8.04 -8.75
CA THR A 510 5.39 -6.83 -9.42
C THR A 510 4.16 -6.22 -8.78
N TYR A 511 3.32 -6.98 -8.04
CA TYR A 511 2.05 -6.45 -7.49
C TYR A 511 2.21 -5.17 -6.66
N ALA A 512 3.14 -5.16 -5.70
CA ALA A 512 3.33 -4.00 -4.84
C ALA A 512 3.84 -2.76 -5.59
N SER A 513 4.69 -2.94 -6.60
CA SER A 513 5.21 -1.87 -7.43
C SER A 513 4.15 -1.29 -8.36
N ILE A 514 3.31 -2.14 -8.96
CA ILE A 514 2.19 -1.73 -9.81
C ILE A 514 1.19 -0.89 -9.03
N LEU A 515 0.71 -1.41 -7.87
CA LEU A 515 -0.21 -0.68 -6.99
C LEU A 515 0.36 0.65 -6.51
N GLY A 516 1.65 0.68 -6.16
CA GLY A 516 2.33 1.92 -5.83
C GLY A 516 2.33 2.91 -6.99
N THR A 517 2.68 2.44 -8.19
CA THR A 517 2.80 3.30 -9.38
C THR A 517 1.47 3.91 -9.80
N ILE A 518 0.37 3.14 -9.83
CA ILE A 518 -0.93 3.66 -10.26
C ILE A 518 -1.47 4.72 -9.29
N VAL A 519 -1.12 4.63 -8.00
CA VAL A 519 -1.46 5.64 -6.99
C VAL A 519 -0.51 6.84 -7.10
N ASP A 520 0.81 6.62 -7.16
CA ASP A 520 1.82 7.68 -7.22
C ASP A 520 1.68 8.54 -8.51
N ARG A 521 1.18 7.96 -9.60
CA ARG A 521 0.86 8.66 -10.86
C ARG A 521 -0.49 9.36 -10.86
N GLY A 522 -1.30 9.20 -9.81
CA GLY A 522 -2.61 9.82 -9.69
C GLY A 522 -3.68 9.21 -10.60
N TYR A 523 -3.48 8.01 -11.10
CA TYR A 523 -4.54 7.29 -11.81
C TYR A 523 -5.63 6.82 -10.86
N ILE A 524 -5.21 6.38 -9.67
CA ILE A 524 -6.08 5.83 -8.64
C ILE A 524 -5.94 6.68 -7.37
N LEU A 525 -7.06 7.05 -6.80
CA LEU A 525 -7.18 7.70 -5.50
C LEU A 525 -7.65 6.68 -4.47
N ARG A 526 -7.29 6.88 -3.21
CA ARG A 526 -7.78 6.06 -2.10
C ARG A 526 -8.90 6.79 -1.36
N LYS A 527 -10.08 6.18 -1.27
CA LYS A 527 -11.19 6.64 -0.44
C LYS A 527 -11.42 5.57 0.65
N GLY A 528 -10.83 5.76 1.81
CA GLY A 528 -10.69 4.69 2.79
C GLY A 528 -9.84 3.53 2.24
N ARG A 529 -10.41 2.32 2.18
CA ARG A 529 -9.79 1.14 1.56
C ARG A 529 -10.07 1.02 0.07
N ALA A 530 -11.07 1.75 -0.44
CA ALA A 530 -11.49 1.66 -1.83
C ALA A 530 -10.51 2.36 -2.79
N LEU A 531 -10.30 1.76 -3.94
CA LEU A 531 -9.54 2.30 -5.07
C LEU A 531 -10.53 2.97 -6.03
N VAL A 532 -10.41 4.29 -6.18
CA VAL A 532 -11.27 5.11 -7.03
C VAL A 532 -10.45 5.64 -8.20
N PRO A 533 -10.85 5.41 -9.45
CA PRO A 533 -10.11 5.95 -10.59
C PRO A 533 -10.33 7.46 -10.72
N SER A 534 -9.29 8.18 -11.08
CA SER A 534 -9.40 9.59 -11.44
C SER A 534 -9.98 9.74 -12.86
N TRP A 535 -10.55 10.90 -13.19
CA TRP A 535 -10.96 11.21 -14.57
C TRP A 535 -9.79 11.16 -15.58
N THR A 536 -8.56 11.40 -15.10
CA THR A 536 -7.35 11.20 -15.91
C THR A 536 -7.16 9.73 -16.27
N ALA A 537 -7.48 8.81 -15.37
CA ALA A 537 -7.43 7.37 -15.66
C ALA A 537 -8.45 6.99 -16.74
N PHE A 538 -9.66 7.57 -16.71
CA PHE A 538 -10.65 7.36 -17.76
C PHE A 538 -10.14 7.81 -19.13
N ALA A 539 -9.52 8.99 -19.21
CA ALA A 539 -8.97 9.50 -20.47
C ALA A 539 -7.80 8.66 -21.00
N VAL A 540 -6.91 8.20 -20.10
CA VAL A 540 -5.80 7.31 -20.46
C VAL A 540 -6.31 5.96 -20.95
N ILE A 541 -7.26 5.35 -20.23
CA ILE A 541 -7.78 4.03 -20.62
C ILE A 541 -8.58 4.11 -21.89
N ARG A 542 -9.41 5.14 -22.11
CA ARG A 542 -10.12 5.35 -23.37
C ARG A 542 -9.14 5.40 -24.56
N LEU A 543 -8.07 6.20 -24.44
CA LEU A 543 -7.05 6.28 -25.50
C LEU A 543 -6.40 4.93 -25.77
N LEU A 544 -6.04 4.20 -24.72
CA LEU A 544 -5.39 2.88 -24.87
C LEU A 544 -6.35 1.83 -25.42
N GLU A 545 -7.62 1.83 -25.02
CA GLU A 545 -8.66 0.92 -25.53
C GLU A 545 -8.94 1.17 -27.03
N GLU A 546 -8.93 2.43 -27.44
CA GLU A 546 -9.24 2.81 -28.83
C GLU A 546 -8.08 2.56 -29.79
N PHE A 547 -6.86 2.96 -29.40
CA PHE A 547 -5.71 2.97 -30.32
C PHE A 547 -4.68 1.86 -30.03
N PHE A 548 -4.69 1.28 -28.84
CA PHE A 548 -3.73 0.27 -28.40
C PHE A 548 -4.45 -0.92 -27.73
N THR A 549 -5.55 -1.38 -28.31
CA THR A 549 -6.47 -2.37 -27.76
C THR A 549 -5.74 -3.60 -27.22
N ASN A 550 -4.82 -4.18 -28.00
CA ASN A 550 -4.06 -5.36 -27.60
C ASN A 550 -3.21 -5.09 -26.34
N LEU A 551 -2.65 -3.88 -26.21
CA LEU A 551 -1.75 -3.54 -25.10
C LEU A 551 -2.44 -3.37 -23.75
N VAL A 552 -3.76 -3.30 -23.72
CA VAL A 552 -4.57 -3.27 -22.49
C VAL A 552 -5.52 -4.46 -22.41
N ASP A 553 -5.41 -5.42 -23.34
CA ASP A 553 -6.16 -6.67 -23.30
C ASP A 553 -5.64 -7.58 -22.19
N TYR A 554 -6.57 -8.20 -21.46
CA TYR A 554 -6.24 -9.07 -20.32
C TYR A 554 -5.55 -10.35 -20.76
N ALA A 555 -6.07 -11.00 -21.80
CA ALA A 555 -5.54 -12.25 -22.30
C ALA A 555 -4.16 -12.05 -22.95
N PHE A 556 -3.97 -10.96 -23.67
CA PHE A 556 -2.68 -10.60 -24.24
C PHE A 556 -1.63 -10.38 -23.14
N THR A 557 -1.98 -9.61 -22.10
CA THR A 557 -1.04 -9.36 -20.99
C THR A 557 -0.70 -10.64 -20.22
N ALA A 558 -1.67 -11.53 -20.01
CA ALA A 558 -1.43 -12.82 -19.38
C ALA A 558 -0.51 -13.72 -20.23
N ARG A 559 -0.74 -13.79 -21.55
CA ARG A 559 0.13 -14.54 -22.47
C ARG A 559 1.58 -14.02 -22.44
N MET A 560 1.78 -12.71 -22.42
CA MET A 560 3.12 -12.15 -22.30
C MET A 560 3.83 -12.54 -21.00
N GLU A 561 3.10 -12.64 -19.90
CA GLU A 561 3.67 -13.17 -18.65
C GLU A 561 4.02 -14.66 -18.77
N GLU A 562 3.18 -15.44 -19.50
CA GLU A 562 3.45 -16.85 -19.82
C GLU A 562 4.68 -17.01 -20.73
N GLU A 563 4.83 -16.17 -21.74
CA GLU A 563 6.02 -16.17 -22.61
C GLU A 563 7.31 -15.88 -21.83
N LEU A 564 7.28 -14.92 -20.92
CA LEU A 564 8.41 -14.66 -20.02
C LEU A 564 8.72 -15.86 -19.10
N ASP A 565 7.72 -16.64 -18.71
CA ASP A 565 7.90 -17.86 -17.95
C ASP A 565 8.51 -18.98 -18.85
N LEU A 566 8.10 -19.07 -20.10
CA LEU A 566 8.71 -19.98 -21.08
C LEU A 566 10.18 -19.64 -21.38
N VAL A 567 10.52 -18.34 -21.43
CA VAL A 567 11.92 -17.91 -21.55
C VAL A 567 12.72 -18.37 -20.33
N ALA A 568 12.19 -18.18 -19.12
CA ALA A 568 12.85 -18.63 -17.89
C ALA A 568 13.03 -20.16 -17.82
N ALA A 569 12.11 -20.91 -18.43
CA ALA A 569 12.19 -22.37 -18.53
C ALA A 569 13.10 -22.85 -19.69
N GLY A 570 13.68 -21.92 -20.47
CA GLY A 570 14.48 -22.24 -21.66
C GLY A 570 13.66 -22.83 -22.85
N GLN A 571 12.34 -22.67 -22.82
CA GLN A 571 11.43 -23.20 -23.86
C GLN A 571 11.11 -22.17 -24.96
N LEU A 572 11.41 -20.89 -24.73
CA LEU A 572 11.28 -19.81 -25.69
C LEU A 572 12.56 -18.97 -25.70
N GLN A 573 13.02 -18.60 -26.88
CA GLN A 573 14.18 -17.72 -27.01
C GLN A 573 13.82 -16.26 -26.67
N ARG A 574 14.70 -15.55 -25.96
CA ARG A 574 14.56 -14.13 -25.63
C ARG A 574 14.26 -13.27 -26.88
N SER A 575 15.04 -13.47 -27.96
CA SER A 575 14.88 -12.74 -29.20
C SER A 575 13.51 -12.93 -29.85
N GLN A 576 12.96 -14.14 -29.80
CA GLN A 576 11.63 -14.42 -30.32
C GLN A 576 10.55 -13.68 -29.54
N ALA A 577 10.56 -13.73 -28.21
CA ALA A 577 9.60 -13.02 -27.36
C ALA A 577 9.62 -11.49 -27.62
N LEU A 578 10.81 -10.91 -27.81
CA LEU A 578 10.96 -9.48 -28.11
C LEU A 578 10.47 -9.14 -29.52
N ARG A 579 10.75 -9.99 -30.53
CA ARG A 579 10.26 -9.81 -31.91
C ARG A 579 8.74 -9.87 -31.98
N ASP A 580 8.14 -10.87 -31.33
CA ASP A 580 6.69 -11.06 -31.33
C ASP A 580 5.98 -9.87 -30.66
N PHE A 581 6.53 -9.36 -29.58
CA PHE A 581 6.00 -8.15 -28.98
C PHE A 581 6.15 -6.91 -29.85
N TYR A 582 7.32 -6.70 -30.45
CA TYR A 582 7.64 -5.44 -31.14
C TYR A 582 7.12 -5.40 -32.58
N PHE A 583 7.33 -6.46 -33.34
CA PHE A 583 6.93 -6.54 -34.76
C PHE A 583 5.58 -7.24 -34.93
N GLY A 584 5.17 -8.08 -33.98
CA GLY A 584 4.05 -9.01 -34.07
C GLY A 584 4.52 -10.43 -34.41
N PRO A 585 3.72 -11.44 -34.03
CA PRO A 585 4.03 -12.83 -34.35
C PRO A 585 3.97 -13.10 -35.85
N GLU A 586 4.75 -14.09 -36.31
CA GLU A 586 4.86 -14.43 -37.76
C GLU A 586 3.53 -14.85 -38.39
N ASP A 587 2.64 -15.42 -37.61
CA ASP A 587 1.29 -15.83 -38.03
C ASP A 587 0.31 -14.66 -38.23
N LEU A 588 0.74 -13.44 -37.99
CA LEU A 588 -0.04 -12.20 -38.07
C LEU A 588 -1.30 -12.19 -37.18
N SER A 589 -1.34 -13.05 -36.18
CA SER A 589 -2.48 -13.15 -35.23
C SER A 589 -2.67 -11.89 -34.38
N ALA A 590 -1.60 -11.06 -34.24
CA ALA A 590 -1.63 -9.79 -33.53
C ALA A 590 -0.69 -8.76 -34.18
N LYS A 591 -1.04 -7.46 -34.06
CA LYS A 591 -0.14 -6.38 -34.49
C LYS A 591 0.90 -6.15 -33.41
N GLY A 592 2.17 -6.05 -33.83
CA GLY A 592 3.25 -5.62 -32.94
C GLY A 592 3.18 -4.14 -32.57
N LEU A 593 3.96 -3.76 -31.57
CA LEU A 593 3.99 -2.38 -31.05
C LEU A 593 4.34 -1.36 -32.16
N VAL A 594 5.33 -1.65 -33.00
CA VAL A 594 5.75 -0.75 -34.09
C VAL A 594 4.63 -0.48 -35.07
N THR A 595 3.89 -1.50 -35.48
CA THR A 595 2.74 -1.36 -36.40
C THR A 595 1.64 -0.51 -35.81
N LEU A 596 1.34 -0.68 -34.50
CA LEU A 596 0.35 0.15 -33.81
C LEU A 596 0.76 1.63 -33.75
N LEU A 597 2.05 1.91 -33.59
CA LEU A 597 2.58 3.28 -33.57
C LEU A 597 2.59 3.92 -34.95
N GLU A 598 2.98 3.19 -35.99
CA GLU A 598 3.01 3.69 -37.38
C GLU A 598 1.61 3.94 -37.96
N GLN A 599 0.64 3.15 -37.59
CA GLN A 599 -0.75 3.26 -38.00
C GLN A 599 -1.59 4.18 -37.14
N LEU A 600 -0.98 4.88 -36.16
CA LEU A 600 -1.70 5.74 -35.25
C LEU A 600 -2.30 6.95 -35.99
N PRO A 601 -3.63 7.12 -36.00
CA PRO A 601 -4.27 8.31 -36.58
C PRO A 601 -4.00 9.55 -35.72
N ASP A 602 -4.40 10.72 -36.26
CA ASP A 602 -4.40 11.91 -35.41
C ASP A 602 -5.52 11.80 -34.36
N ILE A 603 -5.13 11.72 -33.10
CA ILE A 603 -6.04 11.55 -31.98
C ILE A 603 -6.65 12.89 -31.60
N ASP A 604 -7.98 12.99 -31.56
CA ASP A 604 -8.67 14.13 -30.98
C ASP A 604 -8.47 14.14 -29.44
N ALA A 605 -7.48 14.91 -29.00
CA ALA A 605 -7.15 15.06 -27.58
C ALA A 605 -8.33 15.65 -26.78
N ARG A 606 -9.16 16.49 -27.40
CA ARG A 606 -10.31 17.10 -26.74
C ARG A 606 -11.42 16.08 -26.54
N GLY A 607 -11.81 15.36 -27.58
CA GLY A 607 -12.84 14.33 -27.52
C GLY A 607 -12.44 13.20 -26.55
N ASN A 608 -11.16 12.73 -26.63
CA ASN A 608 -10.65 11.69 -25.74
C ASN A 608 -10.71 12.07 -24.24
N SER A 609 -10.58 13.36 -23.93
CA SER A 609 -10.55 13.89 -22.55
C SER A 609 -11.88 14.47 -22.08
N THR A 610 -12.98 14.24 -22.82
CA THR A 610 -14.32 14.74 -22.52
C THR A 610 -15.28 13.58 -22.23
N PHE A 611 -16.00 13.66 -21.12
CA PHE A 611 -16.96 12.65 -20.65
C PHE A 611 -18.29 13.32 -20.32
N GLU A 612 -19.36 12.85 -20.88
CA GLU A 612 -20.71 13.38 -20.59
C GLU A 612 -21.19 12.89 -19.23
N VAL A 613 -21.85 13.77 -18.48
CA VAL A 613 -22.52 13.44 -17.22
C VAL A 613 -23.98 13.11 -17.55
N ALA A 614 -24.24 11.84 -17.83
CA ALA A 614 -25.52 11.35 -18.30
C ALA A 614 -26.10 12.30 -19.40
N ASP A 615 -27.41 12.46 -19.50
CA ASP A 615 -28.07 13.31 -20.48
C ASP A 615 -28.24 14.77 -20.02
N SER A 616 -27.30 15.28 -19.22
CA SER A 616 -27.42 16.61 -18.56
C SER A 616 -26.94 17.79 -19.39
N GLY A 617 -26.27 17.55 -20.53
CA GLY A 617 -25.56 18.57 -21.29
C GLY A 617 -24.32 19.13 -20.58
N ILE A 618 -23.91 18.53 -19.46
CA ILE A 618 -22.71 18.86 -18.72
C ILE A 618 -21.64 17.83 -19.05
N SER A 619 -20.42 18.27 -19.33
CA SER A 619 -19.30 17.39 -19.60
C SER A 619 -18.21 17.56 -18.55
N VAL A 620 -17.59 16.43 -18.15
CA VAL A 620 -16.31 16.42 -17.45
C VAL A 620 -15.20 16.53 -18.47
N ARG A 621 -14.27 17.43 -18.24
CA ARG A 621 -13.06 17.59 -19.05
C ARG A 621 -11.80 17.39 -18.22
N VAL A 622 -10.87 16.64 -18.77
CA VAL A 622 -9.54 16.46 -18.17
C VAL A 622 -8.61 17.54 -18.73
N GLY A 623 -8.40 18.61 -17.94
CA GLY A 623 -7.55 19.73 -18.31
C GLY A 623 -6.15 19.68 -17.69
N LYS A 624 -5.29 20.63 -18.12
CA LYS A 624 -3.91 20.76 -17.62
C LYS A 624 -3.82 20.89 -16.08
N TYR A 625 -4.84 21.48 -15.46
CA TYR A 625 -4.88 21.77 -14.01
C TYR A 625 -5.75 20.78 -13.23
N GLY A 626 -6.31 19.78 -13.86
CA GLY A 626 -7.18 18.76 -13.29
C GLY A 626 -8.52 18.66 -14.01
N PRO A 627 -9.41 17.77 -13.55
CA PRO A 627 -10.74 17.60 -14.12
C PRO A 627 -11.66 18.77 -13.73
N TYR A 628 -12.49 19.21 -14.68
CA TYR A 628 -13.46 20.25 -14.47
C TYR A 628 -14.75 19.96 -15.25
N LEU A 629 -15.85 20.54 -14.80
CA LEU A 629 -17.14 20.53 -15.50
C LEU A 629 -17.19 21.66 -16.52
N GLU A 630 -17.82 21.41 -17.67
CA GLU A 630 -18.06 22.40 -18.73
C GLU A 630 -19.50 22.26 -19.23
N ARG A 631 -20.21 23.41 -19.33
CA ARG A 631 -21.52 23.54 -19.96
C ARG A 631 -21.57 24.88 -20.71
N GLY A 632 -21.36 24.85 -22.02
CA GLY A 632 -21.18 26.05 -22.80
C GLY A 632 -19.94 26.84 -22.35
N GLU A 633 -20.16 28.08 -21.85
CA GLU A 633 -19.06 28.90 -21.29
C GLU A 633 -18.84 28.71 -19.79
N GLU A 634 -19.76 28.05 -19.10
CA GLU A 634 -19.65 27.79 -17.67
C GLU A 634 -18.61 26.69 -17.39
N ARG A 635 -17.79 26.92 -16.38
CA ARG A 635 -16.76 25.97 -15.95
C ARG A 635 -16.60 25.98 -14.45
N ALA A 636 -16.47 24.77 -13.86
CA ALA A 636 -16.17 24.61 -12.44
C ALA A 636 -15.23 23.42 -12.21
N SER A 637 -14.25 23.56 -11.33
CA SER A 637 -13.37 22.45 -10.96
C SER A 637 -14.15 21.38 -10.18
N ILE A 638 -13.90 20.11 -10.47
CA ILE A 638 -14.48 19.01 -9.71
C ILE A 638 -13.71 18.88 -8.39
N PRO A 639 -14.39 18.91 -7.23
CA PRO A 639 -13.74 18.68 -5.95
C PRO A 639 -13.04 17.31 -5.89
N PRO A 640 -11.84 17.20 -5.25
CA PRO A 640 -11.06 15.96 -5.24
C PRO A 640 -11.72 14.80 -4.49
N ASP A 641 -12.67 15.08 -3.62
CA ASP A 641 -13.42 14.10 -2.82
C ASP A 641 -14.63 13.52 -3.57
N VAL A 642 -15.00 14.09 -4.71
CA VAL A 642 -16.10 13.61 -5.56
C VAL A 642 -15.60 12.48 -6.45
N ALA A 643 -16.11 11.28 -6.21
CA ALA A 643 -15.81 10.13 -7.06
C ALA A 643 -16.62 10.20 -8.38
N PRO A 644 -16.16 9.55 -9.47
CA PRO A 644 -16.85 9.61 -10.75
C PRO A 644 -18.31 9.14 -10.71
N ASP A 645 -18.63 8.07 -9.95
CA ASP A 645 -19.99 7.55 -9.79
C ASP A 645 -20.89 8.43 -8.90
N GLU A 646 -20.28 9.30 -8.09
CA GLU A 646 -21.00 10.28 -7.26
C GLU A 646 -21.36 11.56 -8.03
N LEU A 647 -20.83 11.73 -9.24
CA LEU A 647 -21.07 12.90 -10.07
C LEU A 647 -22.36 12.72 -10.87
N THR A 648 -23.50 12.78 -10.19
CA THR A 648 -24.82 12.77 -10.82
C THR A 648 -25.08 14.10 -11.55
N PRO A 649 -26.06 14.16 -12.47
CA PRO A 649 -26.49 15.41 -13.13
C PRO A 649 -26.79 16.54 -12.15
N GLU A 650 -27.50 16.24 -11.05
CA GLU A 650 -27.87 17.20 -10.02
C GLU A 650 -26.63 17.73 -9.28
N ARG A 651 -25.71 16.82 -8.94
CA ARG A 651 -24.46 17.19 -8.26
C ARG A 651 -23.54 18.00 -9.18
N ALA A 652 -23.45 17.62 -10.47
CA ALA A 652 -22.70 18.38 -11.46
C ALA A 652 -23.27 19.79 -11.65
N LEU A 653 -24.58 19.91 -11.74
CA LEU A 653 -25.27 21.21 -11.81
C LEU A 653 -25.01 22.04 -10.54
N ALA A 654 -25.11 21.44 -9.37
CA ALA A 654 -24.82 22.09 -8.09
C ALA A 654 -23.38 22.62 -8.02
N ILE A 655 -22.40 21.85 -8.53
CA ILE A 655 -21.00 22.29 -8.59
C ILE A 655 -20.83 23.45 -9.59
N LEU A 656 -21.47 23.41 -10.77
CA LEU A 656 -21.39 24.46 -11.77
C LEU A 656 -22.05 25.78 -11.32
N THR A 657 -23.18 25.66 -10.61
CA THR A 657 -23.95 26.81 -10.14
C THR A 657 -23.52 27.29 -8.76
N ALA A 658 -22.65 26.57 -8.09
CA ALA A 658 -22.08 27.03 -6.83
C ALA A 658 -21.39 28.38 -7.03
N PRO A 659 -21.61 29.36 -6.15
CA PRO A 659 -20.92 30.64 -6.22
C PRO A 659 -19.42 30.39 -6.38
N SER A 660 -18.82 31.01 -7.41
CA SER A 660 -17.37 30.90 -7.60
C SER A 660 -16.67 31.26 -6.29
N THR A 661 -15.85 30.34 -5.78
CA THR A 661 -14.97 30.64 -4.66
C THR A 661 -13.85 31.60 -5.05
N ASP A 662 -13.68 31.84 -6.36
CA ASP A 662 -12.78 32.84 -6.90
C ASP A 662 -13.44 34.22 -6.71
N ARG A 663 -12.96 34.94 -5.73
CA ARG A 663 -13.48 36.24 -5.33
C ARG A 663 -12.37 37.28 -5.35
N GLU A 664 -12.60 38.40 -5.97
CA GLU A 664 -11.75 39.55 -5.87
C GLU A 664 -11.90 40.18 -4.47
N LEU A 665 -10.77 40.42 -3.83
CA LEU A 665 -10.69 40.98 -2.48
C LEU A 665 -10.39 42.47 -2.50
N GLY A 666 -9.77 42.96 -3.55
CA GLY A 666 -9.31 44.32 -3.71
C GLY A 666 -7.92 44.42 -4.32
N VAL A 667 -7.34 45.61 -4.27
CA VAL A 667 -6.03 45.91 -4.87
C VAL A 667 -4.96 45.95 -3.80
N HIS A 668 -3.83 45.34 -4.04
CA HIS A 668 -2.66 45.38 -3.14
C HIS A 668 -2.12 46.84 -3.07
N PRO A 669 -2.02 47.45 -1.87
CA PRO A 669 -1.69 48.84 -1.75
C PRO A 669 -0.28 49.23 -2.26
N GLU A 670 0.65 48.31 -2.27
CA GLU A 670 2.03 48.56 -2.72
C GLU A 670 2.26 48.15 -4.19
N THR A 671 1.69 47.06 -4.65
CA THR A 671 1.93 46.54 -6.01
C THR A 671 0.91 47.03 -7.04
N GLY A 672 -0.25 47.49 -6.60
CA GLY A 672 -1.34 47.91 -7.49
C GLY A 672 -2.03 46.76 -8.20
N LEU A 673 -1.70 45.51 -7.85
CA LEU A 673 -2.26 44.31 -8.45
C LEU A 673 -3.51 43.87 -7.72
N THR A 674 -4.49 43.39 -8.47
CA THR A 674 -5.72 42.80 -7.90
C THR A 674 -5.37 41.51 -7.14
N ILE A 675 -5.88 41.36 -5.93
CA ILE A 675 -5.78 40.14 -5.11
C ILE A 675 -7.09 39.38 -5.20
N MET A 676 -6.99 38.10 -5.51
CA MET A 676 -8.11 37.17 -5.52
C MET A 676 -7.90 36.03 -4.52
N VAL A 677 -8.99 35.55 -3.92
CA VAL A 677 -9.02 34.23 -3.32
C VAL A 677 -9.46 33.22 -4.37
N LYS A 678 -8.74 32.10 -4.47
CA LYS A 678 -9.00 31.01 -5.42
C LYS A 678 -8.91 29.68 -4.72
N THR A 679 -9.64 28.67 -5.24
CA THR A 679 -9.49 27.28 -4.78
C THR A 679 -8.57 26.52 -5.73
N GLY A 680 -7.46 25.98 -5.18
CA GLY A 680 -6.46 25.22 -5.91
C GLY A 680 -6.30 23.79 -5.44
N ARG A 681 -5.45 23.02 -6.14
CA ARG A 681 -5.16 21.59 -5.85
C ARG A 681 -4.73 21.32 -4.39
N TYR A 682 -4.16 22.31 -3.73
CA TYR A 682 -3.65 22.18 -2.35
C TYR A 682 -4.52 22.88 -1.33
N GLY A 683 -5.73 23.29 -1.71
CA GLY A 683 -6.67 24.04 -0.91
C GLY A 683 -6.82 25.49 -1.38
N PRO A 684 -7.64 26.29 -0.71
CA PRO A 684 -7.85 27.68 -1.04
C PRO A 684 -6.59 28.52 -0.77
N TYR A 685 -6.35 29.51 -1.64
CA TYR A 685 -5.18 30.37 -1.58
C TYR A 685 -5.47 31.77 -2.11
N PHE A 686 -4.73 32.77 -1.64
CA PHE A 686 -4.70 34.09 -2.22
C PHE A 686 -3.69 34.17 -3.36
N THR A 687 -3.99 34.92 -4.39
CA THR A 687 -3.09 35.18 -5.51
C THR A 687 -3.22 36.61 -6.03
N GLU A 688 -2.11 37.20 -6.43
CA GLU A 688 -2.08 38.42 -7.23
C GLU A 688 -2.42 38.09 -8.68
N VAL A 689 -3.21 38.93 -9.35
CA VAL A 689 -3.52 38.86 -10.77
C VAL A 689 -2.50 39.68 -11.52
N LEU A 690 -1.63 39.01 -12.26
CA LEU A 690 -0.65 39.65 -13.12
C LEU A 690 -1.27 40.02 -14.47
N PRO A 691 -0.78 41.04 -15.17
CA PRO A 691 -1.13 41.35 -16.56
C PRO A 691 -0.90 40.13 -17.47
N GLU A 692 -1.70 39.98 -18.53
CA GLU A 692 -1.64 38.84 -19.45
C GLU A 692 -0.26 38.63 -20.10
N ASP A 693 0.50 39.70 -20.29
CA ASP A 693 1.85 39.69 -20.89
C ASP A 693 2.97 39.45 -19.89
N SER A 694 2.64 39.24 -18.62
CA SER A 694 3.66 39.05 -17.57
C SER A 694 4.27 37.65 -17.63
N THR A 695 5.60 37.58 -17.65
CA THR A 695 6.37 36.32 -17.51
C THR A 695 6.65 35.95 -16.05
N GLU A 696 6.28 36.79 -15.12
CA GLU A 696 6.51 36.60 -13.70
C GLU A 696 5.51 35.59 -13.09
N LYS A 697 5.88 34.97 -11.96
CA LYS A 697 4.95 34.15 -11.22
C LYS A 697 4.18 35.00 -10.22
N PRO A 698 2.84 34.87 -10.17
CA PRO A 698 2.06 35.61 -9.21
C PRO A 698 2.43 35.22 -7.78
N ARG A 699 2.42 36.19 -6.88
CA ARG A 699 2.56 35.95 -5.46
C ARG A 699 1.34 35.18 -4.97
N THR A 700 1.57 34.12 -4.18
CA THR A 700 0.51 33.25 -3.68
C THR A 700 0.71 32.95 -2.20
N ALA A 701 -0.38 32.83 -1.45
CA ALA A 701 -0.37 32.42 -0.05
C ALA A 701 -1.57 31.50 0.24
N SER A 702 -1.32 30.29 0.80
CA SER A 702 -2.41 29.39 1.18
C SER A 702 -3.19 29.94 2.36
N LEU A 703 -4.51 29.79 2.34
CA LEU A 703 -5.36 30.12 3.49
C LEU A 703 -4.99 29.25 4.70
N LEU A 704 -5.20 29.80 5.89
CA LEU A 704 -5.13 29.01 7.12
C LEU A 704 -6.37 28.12 7.22
N LYS A 705 -6.29 27.05 8.00
CA LYS A 705 -7.41 26.11 8.18
C LYS A 705 -8.63 26.73 8.86
N SER A 706 -8.38 27.79 9.65
CA SER A 706 -9.41 28.58 10.31
C SER A 706 -10.12 29.59 9.38
N MET A 707 -9.62 29.76 8.14
CA MET A 707 -10.15 30.74 7.18
C MET A 707 -11.03 30.06 6.14
N GLU A 708 -12.19 30.65 5.86
CA GLU A 708 -13.09 30.22 4.79
C GLU A 708 -13.03 31.17 3.59
N PRO A 709 -12.95 30.65 2.35
CA PRO A 709 -12.87 31.50 1.14
C PRO A 709 -13.99 32.52 0.99
N SER A 710 -15.16 32.21 1.55
CA SER A 710 -16.35 33.07 1.52
C SER A 710 -16.24 34.31 2.42
N THR A 711 -15.46 34.23 3.50
CA THR A 711 -15.42 35.26 4.55
C THR A 711 -14.12 36.05 4.61
N VAL A 712 -13.04 35.55 4.00
CA VAL A 712 -11.71 36.20 4.04
C VAL A 712 -11.73 37.60 3.39
N THR A 713 -10.88 38.46 3.89
CA THR A 713 -10.77 39.87 3.51
C THR A 713 -9.44 40.17 2.81
N LEU A 714 -9.30 41.38 2.25
CA LEU A 714 -8.05 41.89 1.71
C LEU A 714 -6.97 41.94 2.80
N ASP A 715 -7.33 42.36 4.01
CA ASP A 715 -6.44 42.39 5.18
C ASP A 715 -5.85 41.01 5.51
N ASP A 716 -6.66 39.97 5.42
CA ASP A 716 -6.19 38.61 5.65
C ASP A 716 -5.18 38.16 4.58
N ALA A 717 -5.42 38.54 3.33
CA ALA A 717 -4.51 38.27 2.24
C ALA A 717 -3.16 38.97 2.42
N LEU A 718 -3.20 40.27 2.78
CA LEU A 718 -2.00 41.08 3.03
C LEU A 718 -1.18 40.51 4.21
N LYS A 719 -1.84 40.09 5.31
CA LYS A 719 -1.19 39.43 6.43
C LYS A 719 -0.47 38.14 6.02
N LEU A 720 -1.10 37.34 5.16
CA LEU A 720 -0.50 36.09 4.70
C LEU A 720 0.59 36.29 3.64
N PHE A 721 0.49 37.32 2.80
CA PHE A 721 1.55 37.71 1.90
C PHE A 721 2.79 38.29 2.63
N ALA A 722 2.61 38.84 3.82
CA ALA A 722 3.72 39.32 4.65
C ALA A 722 4.54 38.19 5.34
N LEU A 723 4.14 36.92 5.16
CA LEU A 723 4.89 35.78 5.69
C LEU A 723 6.09 35.43 4.80
N PRO A 724 7.22 34.98 5.40
CA PRO A 724 7.46 34.76 6.83
C PRO A 724 7.61 36.05 7.62
N ARG A 725 6.94 36.17 8.79
CA ARG A 725 7.03 37.30 9.68
C ARG A 725 8.27 37.17 10.55
N VAL A 726 9.11 38.22 10.60
CA VAL A 726 10.24 38.29 11.51
C VAL A 726 9.72 38.60 12.93
N ILE A 727 10.02 37.69 13.87
CA ILE A 727 9.67 37.82 15.28
C ILE A 727 10.73 38.69 15.99
N GLY A 728 12.00 38.46 15.67
CA GLY A 728 13.14 39.15 16.24
C GLY A 728 14.46 38.40 16.06
N ILE A 729 15.52 38.88 16.68
CA ILE A 729 16.86 38.28 16.64
C ILE A 729 17.15 37.69 18.02
N ASP A 730 17.56 36.43 18.09
CA ASP A 730 18.00 35.79 19.33
C ASP A 730 19.33 36.42 19.82
N PRO A 731 19.36 37.01 21.01
CA PRO A 731 20.58 37.65 21.50
C PRO A 731 21.73 36.68 21.79
N SER A 732 21.45 35.39 21.91
CA SER A 732 22.45 34.38 22.26
C SER A 732 23.33 33.94 21.07
N ASP A 733 22.77 33.93 19.87
CA ASP A 733 23.46 33.43 18.66
C ASP A 733 23.34 34.36 17.44
N ASN A 734 22.67 35.50 17.63
CA ASN A 734 22.43 36.55 16.62
C ASN A 734 21.70 36.03 15.35
N LEU A 735 20.88 34.99 15.50
CA LEU A 735 20.08 34.44 14.42
C LEU A 735 18.66 35.01 14.45
N GLU A 736 18.14 35.31 13.26
CA GLU A 736 16.76 35.74 13.06
C GLU A 736 15.78 34.61 13.32
N ILE A 737 14.68 34.90 14.02
CA ILE A 737 13.57 34.02 14.25
C ILE A 737 12.40 34.51 13.41
N THR A 738 11.85 33.63 12.59
CA THR A 738 10.69 33.94 11.74
C THR A 738 9.53 32.98 12.02
N ALA A 739 8.29 33.48 11.90
CA ALA A 739 7.06 32.68 11.96
C ALA A 739 6.43 32.57 10.58
N GLN A 740 5.91 31.39 10.28
CA GLN A 740 5.27 31.11 9.00
C GLN A 740 4.33 29.90 9.07
N ASN A 741 3.48 29.75 8.05
CA ASN A 741 2.65 28.56 7.86
C ASN A 741 3.35 27.57 6.92
N GLY A 742 3.29 26.30 7.23
CA GLY A 742 3.87 25.22 6.43
C GLY A 742 2.91 24.07 6.16
N ARG A 743 3.32 23.17 5.28
CA ARG A 743 2.54 21.96 4.92
C ARG A 743 1.96 21.21 6.13
N TYR A 744 2.57 21.38 7.27
CA TYR A 744 2.21 20.65 8.48
C TYR A 744 1.65 21.55 9.61
N GLY A 745 1.30 22.76 9.30
CA GLY A 745 0.76 23.74 10.24
C GLY A 745 1.76 24.86 10.59
N PRO A 746 1.37 25.73 11.51
CA PRO A 746 2.14 26.90 11.90
C PRO A 746 3.44 26.53 12.59
N TYR A 747 4.51 27.24 12.28
CA TYR A 747 5.83 27.01 12.87
C TYR A 747 6.71 28.26 12.83
N MET A 748 7.73 28.25 13.65
CA MET A 748 8.79 29.26 13.64
C MET A 748 10.15 28.60 13.34
N THR A 749 11.04 29.34 12.72
CA THR A 749 12.41 28.91 12.39
C THR A 749 13.45 29.84 12.91
N LYS A 750 14.56 29.27 13.41
CA LYS A 750 15.83 29.92 13.75
C LYS A 750 16.96 29.17 13.07
N GLY A 751 17.48 29.67 11.96
CA GLY A 751 18.45 28.97 11.14
C GLY A 751 17.94 27.60 10.65
N LYS A 752 18.50 26.50 11.15
CA LYS A 752 18.08 25.11 10.82
C LYS A 752 17.16 24.49 11.88
N ASP A 753 16.88 25.18 12.97
CA ASP A 753 15.97 24.69 14.00
C ASP A 753 14.56 25.23 13.78
N SER A 754 13.58 24.32 13.60
CA SER A 754 12.16 24.66 13.44
C SER A 754 11.38 24.16 14.64
N ARG A 755 10.42 24.96 15.13
CA ARG A 755 9.51 24.67 16.24
C ARG A 755 8.07 24.91 15.80
N SER A 756 7.17 23.97 16.11
CA SER A 756 5.74 24.15 15.84
C SER A 756 5.15 25.20 16.79
N LEU A 757 4.25 26.00 16.26
CA LEU A 757 3.36 26.83 17.04
C LEU A 757 2.10 26.04 17.39
N ASP A 758 1.44 26.42 18.48
CA ASP A 758 0.30 25.65 19.00
C ASP A 758 -1.00 26.02 18.26
N THR A 759 -1.13 27.27 17.84
CA THR A 759 -2.29 27.78 17.08
C THR A 759 -1.86 28.55 15.85
N GLU A 760 -2.75 28.67 14.86
CA GLU A 760 -2.51 29.48 13.66
C GLU A 760 -2.39 30.99 13.98
N GLU A 761 -3.09 31.46 14.99
CA GLU A 761 -3.04 32.84 15.44
C GLU A 761 -1.64 33.22 15.94
N GLN A 762 -0.92 32.32 16.55
CA GLN A 762 0.46 32.55 17.01
C GLN A 762 1.44 32.93 15.89
N ILE A 763 1.13 32.62 14.60
CA ILE A 763 1.94 33.11 13.48
C ILE A 763 2.07 34.65 13.53
N PHE A 764 0.98 35.31 13.90
CA PHE A 764 0.89 36.76 13.90
C PHE A 764 1.16 37.40 15.28
N THR A 765 0.89 36.67 16.35
CA THR A 765 0.89 37.21 17.73
C THR A 765 2.13 36.90 18.54
N ILE A 766 2.83 35.78 18.28
CA ILE A 766 4.01 35.40 19.08
C ILE A 766 5.06 36.47 19.08
N ASN A 767 5.58 36.81 20.27
CA ASN A 767 6.65 37.78 20.48
C ASN A 767 8.00 37.07 20.68
N LEU A 768 9.08 37.86 20.76
CA LEU A 768 10.45 37.32 20.86
C LEU A 768 10.68 36.55 22.17
N GLU A 769 10.12 37.00 23.28
CA GLU A 769 10.29 36.37 24.58
C GLU A 769 9.62 34.97 24.59
N GLU A 770 8.41 34.86 24.09
CA GLU A 770 7.70 33.58 23.94
C GLU A 770 8.40 32.62 22.97
N ALA A 771 8.95 33.17 21.89
CA ALA A 771 9.71 32.38 20.91
C ALA A 771 11.01 31.83 21.56
N LEU A 772 11.75 32.64 22.30
CA LEU A 772 12.94 32.21 23.02
C LEU A 772 12.63 31.18 24.10
N ALA A 773 11.53 31.36 24.85
CA ALA A 773 11.05 30.36 25.79
C ALA A 773 10.75 28.99 25.12
N LYS A 774 10.11 28.99 23.94
CA LYS A 774 9.89 27.75 23.16
C LYS A 774 11.21 27.13 22.65
N TYR A 775 12.24 27.93 22.33
CA TYR A 775 13.54 27.38 21.92
C TYR A 775 14.34 26.85 23.13
N ALA A 776 14.12 27.34 24.31
CA ALA A 776 14.73 26.84 25.53
C ALA A 776 14.24 25.43 25.91
N LEU A 777 13.04 25.05 25.50
CA LEU A 777 12.49 23.71 25.74
C LEU A 777 13.19 22.67 24.86
N PRO A 778 13.39 21.43 25.35
CA PRO A 778 13.91 20.33 24.53
C PRO A 778 13.03 20.07 23.30
N LYS A 779 13.64 19.81 22.16
CA LYS A 779 12.92 19.51 20.91
C LYS A 779 12.10 18.21 21.05
N THR A 780 10.79 18.33 21.16
CA THR A 780 9.89 17.18 21.18
C THR A 780 9.72 16.61 19.78
N ARG A 781 9.73 15.27 19.65
CA ARG A 781 9.38 14.61 18.39
C ARG A 781 7.89 14.82 18.12
N ARG A 782 7.56 15.16 16.89
CA ARG A 782 6.19 15.40 16.41
C ARG A 782 5.27 14.20 16.73
N GLY A 783 4.08 14.51 17.28
CA GLY A 783 3.06 13.52 17.65
C GLY A 783 3.11 13.02 19.10
N ALA A 784 4.04 13.48 19.91
CA ALA A 784 3.99 13.26 21.35
C ALA A 784 3.01 14.27 21.98
N VAL A 785 1.76 13.85 22.13
CA VAL A 785 0.83 14.50 23.04
C VAL A 785 1.46 14.34 24.44
N VAL A 786 1.83 15.42 25.08
CA VAL A 786 2.25 15.38 26.49
C VAL A 786 0.97 15.07 27.29
N LYS A 787 0.76 13.79 27.58
CA LYS A 787 -0.32 13.40 28.51
C LYS A 787 0.04 13.96 29.90
N PRO A 788 -0.92 14.53 30.63
CA PRO A 788 -0.69 14.91 32.00
C PRO A 788 -0.21 13.69 32.81
N PRO A 789 0.56 13.89 33.90
CA PRO A 789 0.98 12.78 34.75
C PRO A 789 -0.25 12.02 35.26
N LEU A 790 -0.14 10.70 35.31
CA LEU A 790 -1.20 9.87 35.88
C LEU A 790 -1.40 10.16 37.37
N ARG A 791 -0.29 10.50 38.06
CA ARG A 791 -0.31 10.88 39.47
C ARG A 791 0.97 11.65 39.85
N GLU A 792 0.84 12.66 40.71
CA GLU A 792 1.94 13.27 41.44
C GLU A 792 2.14 12.49 42.76
N VAL A 793 3.36 12.00 42.98
CA VAL A 793 3.66 11.14 44.13
C VAL A 793 4.17 11.98 45.31
N GLY A 794 5.04 12.94 45.05
CA GLY A 794 5.66 13.81 46.09
C GLY A 794 7.15 14.05 45.77
N LEU A 795 7.84 14.73 46.67
CA LEU A 795 9.28 15.01 46.53
C LEU A 795 10.11 13.75 46.87
N ASP A 796 11.09 13.45 46.05
CA ASP A 796 12.05 12.38 46.29
C ASP A 796 12.91 12.75 47.50
N PRO A 797 12.91 11.96 48.59
CA PRO A 797 13.72 12.25 49.77
C PRO A 797 15.22 12.41 49.51
N SER A 798 15.72 11.77 48.41
CA SER A 798 17.15 11.76 48.07
C SER A 798 17.57 12.92 47.16
N THR A 799 16.70 13.43 46.30
CA THR A 799 17.05 14.47 45.32
C THR A 799 16.25 15.76 45.49
N GLN A 800 15.19 15.76 46.27
CA GLN A 800 14.24 16.86 46.48
C GLN A 800 13.52 17.29 45.16
N LEU A 801 13.50 16.41 44.15
CA LEU A 801 12.80 16.64 42.92
C LEU A 801 11.39 16.03 42.98
N MET A 802 10.41 16.62 42.29
CA MET A 802 9.04 16.15 42.26
C MET A 802 8.94 14.84 41.47
N MET A 803 8.48 13.78 42.10
CA MET A 803 8.22 12.49 41.47
C MET A 803 6.79 12.44 40.92
N VAL A 804 6.66 12.08 39.65
CA VAL A 804 5.36 11.90 39.00
C VAL A 804 5.31 10.55 38.28
N ILE A 805 4.14 9.93 38.25
CA ILE A 805 3.88 8.73 37.47
C ILE A 805 3.30 9.14 36.14
N LYS A 806 3.91 8.67 35.05
CA LYS A 806 3.49 8.94 33.69
C LYS A 806 3.24 7.64 32.93
N GLU A 807 2.34 7.68 31.98
CA GLU A 807 2.13 6.58 31.04
C GLU A 807 3.23 6.58 29.98
N GLY A 808 3.99 5.49 29.87
CA GLY A 808 5.06 5.31 28.91
C GLY A 808 4.72 4.24 27.87
N ARG A 809 5.51 4.21 26.80
CA ARG A 809 5.38 3.20 25.72
C ARG A 809 5.48 1.75 26.23
N PHE A 810 6.11 1.54 27.38
CA PHE A 810 6.36 0.23 27.99
C PHE A 810 5.60 0.03 29.31
N GLY A 811 4.51 0.76 29.52
CA GLY A 811 3.74 0.78 30.74
C GLY A 811 4.04 2.02 31.60
N PRO A 812 3.32 2.16 32.74
CA PRO A 812 3.51 3.28 33.64
C PRO A 812 4.91 3.28 34.25
N TYR A 813 5.46 4.48 34.45
CA TYR A 813 6.77 4.68 35.04
C TYR A 813 6.78 5.90 35.97
N VAL A 814 7.58 5.84 37.03
CA VAL A 814 7.85 6.98 37.90
C VAL A 814 9.07 7.76 37.35
N THR A 815 8.99 9.07 37.41
CA THR A 815 10.08 9.98 37.00
C THR A 815 10.16 11.18 37.92
N ASP A 816 11.39 11.63 38.18
CA ASP A 816 11.74 12.88 38.88
C ASP A 816 12.16 14.00 37.90
N GLY A 817 11.98 13.75 36.57
CA GLY A 817 12.43 14.64 35.50
C GLY A 817 13.82 14.29 34.95
N GLU A 818 14.71 13.70 35.73
CA GLU A 818 16.06 13.28 35.37
C GLU A 818 16.16 11.76 35.15
N THR A 819 15.55 10.99 36.02
CA THR A 819 15.57 9.52 36.02
C THR A 819 14.18 8.96 35.77
N ASN A 820 14.09 7.89 34.99
CA ASN A 820 12.84 7.18 34.72
C ASN A 820 12.97 5.72 35.17
N ALA A 821 12.04 5.24 35.99
CA ALA A 821 11.96 3.86 36.45
C ALA A 821 10.57 3.28 36.19
N SER A 822 10.50 2.16 35.45
CA SER A 822 9.23 1.45 35.20
C SER A 822 8.68 0.88 36.52
N LEU A 823 7.37 0.94 36.70
CA LEU A 823 6.67 0.26 37.79
C LEU A 823 6.84 -1.26 37.63
N ARG A 824 6.96 -1.98 38.72
CA ARG A 824 7.09 -3.46 38.72
C ARG A 824 5.71 -4.10 38.90
N VAL A 825 5.65 -5.39 38.60
CA VAL A 825 4.46 -6.21 38.88
C VAL A 825 4.15 -6.16 40.40
N GLY A 826 2.97 -5.65 40.70
CA GLY A 826 2.54 -5.43 42.09
C GLY A 826 2.60 -3.96 42.55
N ASP A 827 3.19 -3.05 41.79
CA ASP A 827 3.13 -1.62 42.08
C ASP A 827 1.81 -1.03 41.52
N ASP A 828 0.97 -0.48 42.40
CA ASP A 828 -0.32 0.08 42.05
C ASP A 828 -0.26 1.62 42.04
N ILE A 829 -0.72 2.22 40.96
CA ILE A 829 -0.62 3.68 40.74
C ILE A 829 -1.36 4.48 41.83
N PRO A 830 -2.62 4.16 42.17
CA PRO A 830 -3.35 4.86 43.22
C PRO A 830 -2.72 4.82 44.62
N THR A 831 -2.01 3.73 44.94
CA THR A 831 -1.48 3.49 46.31
C THR A 831 0.04 3.66 46.41
N MET A 832 0.76 4.02 45.32
CA MET A 832 2.20 4.22 45.32
C MET A 832 2.67 5.20 46.40
N SER A 833 3.52 4.75 47.33
CA SER A 833 4.11 5.60 48.33
C SER A 833 5.36 6.38 47.84
N ILE A 834 5.71 7.46 48.51
CA ILE A 834 6.90 8.27 48.23
C ILE A 834 8.16 7.42 48.36
N GLU A 835 8.23 6.59 49.42
CA GLU A 835 9.38 5.69 49.69
C GLU A 835 9.55 4.69 48.54
N ARG A 836 8.45 4.08 48.09
CA ARG A 836 8.50 3.11 47.00
C ARG A 836 8.88 3.72 45.66
N ALA A 837 8.38 4.90 45.36
CA ALA A 837 8.75 5.64 44.14
C ALA A 837 10.25 6.04 44.15
N SER A 838 10.75 6.52 45.31
CA SER A 838 12.15 6.85 45.52
C SER A 838 13.07 5.64 45.41
N GLU A 839 12.65 4.47 45.94
CA GLU A 839 13.37 3.20 45.85
C GLU A 839 13.53 2.80 44.35
N LEU A 840 12.46 2.86 43.56
CA LEU A 840 12.51 2.54 42.14
C LEU A 840 13.48 3.44 41.36
N LEU A 841 13.46 4.74 41.67
CA LEU A 841 14.37 5.71 41.05
C LEU A 841 15.83 5.49 41.51
N SER A 842 16.04 5.20 42.80
CA SER A 842 17.37 4.89 43.37
C SER A 842 17.98 3.63 42.75
N ASP A 843 17.20 2.56 42.61
CA ASP A 843 17.59 1.30 41.94
C ASP A 843 18.00 1.59 40.47
N ARG A 844 17.30 2.50 39.82
CA ARG A 844 17.59 2.85 38.43
C ARG A 844 18.86 3.69 38.32
N ARG A 845 19.10 4.59 39.26
CA ARG A 845 20.34 5.42 39.31
C ARG A 845 21.55 4.51 39.60
N ALA A 846 21.42 3.53 40.50
CA ALA A 846 22.47 2.57 40.86
C ALA A 846 22.93 1.69 39.67
N ARG A 847 22.04 1.42 38.71
CA ARG A 847 22.35 0.65 37.49
C ARG A 847 23.12 1.45 36.44
N GLY A 848 23.37 2.74 36.64
CA GLY A 848 24.10 3.62 35.73
C GLY A 848 23.38 3.88 34.40
N PRO A 849 23.85 4.86 33.61
CA PRO A 849 23.34 5.10 32.28
C PRO A 849 23.72 3.95 31.35
N VAL A 850 22.75 3.40 30.62
CA VAL A 850 22.99 2.47 29.53
C VAL A 850 23.88 3.19 28.51
N GLU A 851 25.13 2.75 28.35
CA GLU A 851 26.04 3.30 27.34
C GLU A 851 25.42 3.20 25.96
N LYS A 852 24.90 4.30 25.47
CA LYS A 852 24.63 4.47 24.04
C LYS A 852 25.99 4.52 23.34
N LYS A 853 26.39 3.47 22.64
CA LYS A 853 27.50 3.48 21.70
C LYS A 853 27.30 4.64 20.73
N ARG A 854 27.90 5.79 21.04
CA ARG A 854 28.00 6.93 20.13
C ARG A 854 28.88 6.49 18.95
N LYS A 855 28.32 6.41 17.75
CA LYS A 855 29.10 6.40 16.51
C LYS A 855 29.95 7.66 16.50
N LYS A 856 31.27 7.50 16.63
CA LYS A 856 32.27 8.56 16.40
C LYS A 856 32.18 8.97 14.94
N THR A 857 31.57 10.10 14.65
CA THR A 857 31.77 10.83 13.41
C THR A 857 33.14 11.50 13.49
N ALA A 858 34.07 10.98 12.70
CA ALA A 858 35.40 11.59 12.52
C ALA A 858 35.22 12.97 11.87
N LYS A 859 35.56 14.01 12.61
CA LYS A 859 35.77 15.37 12.12
C LYS A 859 36.99 15.39 11.20
N LYS A 860 36.77 15.45 9.90
CA LYS A 860 37.82 15.83 8.94
C LYS A 860 37.94 17.36 8.96
N THR A 861 38.98 17.84 9.58
CA THR A 861 39.51 19.23 9.47
C THR A 861 40.05 19.41 8.07
N THR A 862 39.37 20.17 7.25
CA THR A 862 39.92 20.68 5.98
C THR A 862 40.50 22.07 6.21
N ALA A 863 41.81 22.15 6.07
CA ALA A 863 42.58 23.38 6.05
C ALA A 863 42.19 24.20 4.80
N LYS A 864 41.84 25.46 5.08
CA LYS A 864 41.64 26.52 4.08
C LYS A 864 42.97 26.79 3.34
N LYS A 865 42.99 26.62 2.03
CA LYS A 865 43.94 27.31 1.15
C LYS A 865 43.20 28.36 0.37
N THR A 866 43.49 29.58 0.72
CA THR A 866 43.19 30.82 -0.02
C THR A 866 44.00 30.87 -1.31
N SER A 867 43.37 31.09 -2.44
CA SER A 867 44.03 31.75 -3.57
C SER A 867 43.08 32.71 -4.27
N LYS A 868 43.51 33.97 -4.26
CA LYS A 868 42.97 35.08 -5.03
C LYS A 868 43.20 34.84 -6.53
N LYS A 869 42.22 35.25 -7.37
CA LYS A 869 42.47 36.02 -8.61
C LYS A 869 41.15 36.26 -9.30
N LYS A 870 40.81 37.53 -9.33
CA LYS A 870 40.91 38.53 -10.42
C LYS A 870 39.91 38.32 -11.55
N SER A 871 39.05 39.34 -11.61
CA SER A 871 38.15 39.76 -12.67
C SER A 871 38.79 39.82 -14.07
N LYS A 872 38.04 39.45 -15.08
CA LYS A 872 38.01 40.27 -16.29
C LYS A 872 36.66 40.06 -17.00
N LYS A 873 36.09 41.21 -17.27
CA LYS A 873 34.93 41.51 -18.11
C LYS A 873 35.32 41.29 -19.58
N SER A 874 34.42 40.77 -20.38
CA SER A 874 34.16 41.28 -21.73
C SER A 874 32.84 40.71 -22.24
N GLU A 875 32.01 41.66 -22.57
CA GLU A 875 30.82 41.58 -23.44
C GLU A 875 31.09 40.90 -24.74
N VAL A 876 30.09 40.33 -25.35
CA VAL A 876 29.53 40.60 -26.69
C VAL A 876 28.54 39.51 -27.05
N GLU A 877 27.25 39.92 -27.18
CA GLU A 877 26.24 39.68 -28.19
C GLU A 877 26.00 38.22 -28.69
N GLU A 878 24.75 37.77 -28.42
CA GLU A 878 23.56 37.87 -29.30
C GLU A 878 23.55 36.87 -30.47
N GLN A 879 22.65 35.99 -30.49
CA GLN A 879 21.57 35.67 -31.43
C GLN A 879 21.11 34.24 -31.34
N ALA A 880 19.83 34.16 -30.97
CA ALA A 880 18.75 33.42 -31.60
C ALA A 880 19.07 32.08 -32.32
N ASN A 881 18.41 31.06 -31.91
CA ASN A 881 17.34 30.36 -32.57
C ASN A 881 17.13 29.00 -31.95
N ASP A 882 15.91 28.83 -31.46
CA ASP A 882 14.94 27.80 -31.74
C ASP A 882 15.41 26.38 -32.10
N GLU A 883 14.61 25.51 -31.56
CA GLU A 883 14.18 24.21 -32.01
C GLU A 883 14.88 22.96 -31.47
N VAL A 884 13.96 22.23 -30.83
CA VAL A 884 13.80 20.76 -30.81
C VAL A 884 14.81 19.95 -30.03
N SER A 885 14.30 19.40 -28.92
CA SER A 885 14.55 18.01 -28.51
C SER A 885 13.60 17.62 -27.41
N VAL A 886 12.66 16.85 -27.76
CA VAL A 886 12.22 15.48 -27.45
C VAL A 886 12.49 15.02 -26.02
#